data_e622a3cd7e5781be2ac3757802bbfcdd
#
_entry.id   e622a3cd7e5781be2ac3757802bbfcdd
#
_cell.length_a   1.000
_cell.length_b   1.000
_cell.length_c   1.000
_cell.angle_alpha   90.00
_cell.angle_beta   90.00
_cell.angle_gamma   90.00
#
_symmetry.space_group_name_H-M   'P 1'
#
loop_
_entity.id
_entity.type
_entity.pdbx_description
1 polymer ?
#
loop_
_entity_poly.entity_id
_entity_poly.type
_entity_poly.pdbx_seq_one_letter_code
_entity_poly.pdbx_strand_id
1 'polypeptide(L)'
;MKLTPHQSQYIAWQLSKQTASNNVDDFGATLVDAKIDINPHQIDAAIFACQNPLSRGVLLADEVGLGKTIEAGLVIAQRFAERKRKILIITPANLRKQWHQELQEKFGIECIILETKSYNELKNQGKKPFEQNIPVICSYQFAKSKHKDLESIPWDLAIIDEAHRLRNVYQKKNVLSNTLKKALNHVRSKVLLTATPLQNSILELYGLSSIIDEQIFGDLESFKNKFANRSGTNFEQLKKRIQRFCQRTLRRDVATYVPYTKRIPIVQEFTPSLNEQAFADLVREYLRRDESYAIPTRQKHLIRMVLWKQLASSPRAIAGAFRTIIKRLENSLGDFDEPEDIDGFIDDISGDYETFDETAEEWEDEQENNSPLKAQNIIQEEIEELRRYIELAEQIDKDEKGKALLASLETAFIKLSELNAPQKAIIFTESKRTQEYLFELLKNSPYGGENGEEIVLFNGDNSSKEARKIYQDWLKKHQGSDKITGSKTADTRAALVEYFKEKATIMIATEAGSEGINLQFCSLIVNYDLPWNPQRVEQRIGRCHRYGQEYDVVVVNFIDKTNEADRRVYELLAQKFQLFDGVFGASDEILGRIGSGIDIEKRIVEIYQTCRTKAEIQTAFDKLQNENAEMINEKMRETEQKLLEHFDEEVQKRLQGISEQTNDIKNKYISLLMQLTQSELANYAEFDSEGFTLKQLPDYLTGKTNLLGRYVLPDSQGAEAYTYRISHPLAQAVIEQARNHQCPPAKLTFDYDAYGKKVSTLESYRGKKGQLTVHLLTLQSTVQTEQQLIVSACTENGELLQDDDPEKLLKLPAQSIVLPGVSPQLIFIEDLAQRREDCLQLSQSRNMAYFDQETARLNEWADDLKNTLEREIERTDEQIQVARKNTLSAETVQEKLDWQKQQQTLEKQRKKQRRELYDQQDEIDEQRDQLIKDIEASLEQKLAEEELFVIEWELV
;
A
#
# COMPACT_ATOMS: atom_id res chain seq x y z
N MET A 1 -21.19 -32.94 12.57
CA MET A 1 -22.66 -32.91 12.32
C MET A 1 -22.87 -33.09 10.82
N LYS A 2 -23.75 -33.99 10.35
CA LYS A 2 -24.00 -34.12 8.91
C LYS A 2 -25.15 -33.17 8.53
N LEU A 3 -24.91 -32.22 7.66
CA LEU A 3 -25.94 -31.31 7.17
C LEU A 3 -26.84 -32.03 6.13
N THR A 4 -28.07 -31.59 6.03
CA THR A 4 -28.95 -31.96 4.90
C THR A 4 -28.53 -31.16 3.66
N PRO A 5 -28.84 -31.59 2.42
CA PRO A 5 -28.57 -30.83 1.20
C PRO A 5 -29.12 -29.40 1.26
N HIS A 6 -30.31 -29.20 1.84
CA HIS A 6 -30.94 -27.90 2.03
C HIS A 6 -30.13 -26.97 2.95
N GLN A 7 -29.64 -27.51 4.07
CA GLN A 7 -28.78 -26.76 4.98
C GLN A 7 -27.41 -26.45 4.34
N SER A 8 -26.81 -27.40 3.62
CA SER A 8 -25.55 -27.17 2.87
C SER A 8 -25.73 -26.07 1.85
N GLN A 9 -26.82 -26.05 1.07
CA GLN A 9 -27.08 -25.00 0.08
C GLN A 9 -27.29 -23.64 0.74
N TYR A 10 -28.06 -23.56 1.83
CA TYR A 10 -28.27 -22.33 2.60
C TYR A 10 -26.95 -21.77 3.14
N ILE A 11 -26.12 -22.61 3.78
CA ILE A 11 -24.81 -22.17 4.32
C ILE A 11 -23.87 -21.74 3.19
N ALA A 12 -23.86 -22.46 2.06
CA ALA A 12 -23.03 -22.09 0.91
C ALA A 12 -23.41 -20.72 0.36
N TRP A 13 -24.69 -20.39 0.28
CA TRP A 13 -25.14 -19.06 -0.10
C TRP A 13 -24.80 -17.99 0.94
N GLN A 14 -24.93 -18.29 2.25
CA GLN A 14 -24.49 -17.37 3.31
C GLN A 14 -23.01 -17.03 3.22
N LEU A 15 -22.15 -17.98 2.83
CA LEU A 15 -20.71 -17.80 2.69
C LEU A 15 -20.30 -17.09 1.38
N SER A 16 -21.14 -17.10 0.34
CA SER A 16 -20.78 -16.66 -1.01
C SER A 16 -21.65 -15.54 -1.59
N LYS A 17 -22.68 -15.09 -0.86
CA LYS A 17 -23.55 -13.98 -1.28
C LYS A 17 -22.77 -12.67 -1.34
N GLN A 18 -23.10 -11.81 -2.30
CA GLN A 18 -22.55 -10.47 -2.41
C GLN A 18 -23.30 -9.52 -1.46
N THR A 19 -22.60 -8.82 -0.58
CA THR A 19 -23.17 -7.87 0.38
C THR A 19 -22.79 -6.45 0.03
N ALA A 20 -23.54 -5.48 0.52
CA ALA A 20 -23.14 -4.08 0.52
C ALA A 20 -22.02 -3.90 1.55
N SER A 21 -20.98 -3.14 1.24
CA SER A 21 -19.81 -3.01 2.12
C SER A 21 -19.97 -1.85 3.14
N ASN A 22 -21.02 -1.91 3.97
CA ASN A 22 -21.42 -0.78 4.83
C ASN A 22 -21.06 -0.96 6.30
N ASN A 23 -20.87 -2.18 6.74
CA ASN A 23 -20.60 -2.52 8.14
C ASN A 23 -19.64 -3.71 8.24
N VAL A 24 -19.25 -4.06 9.47
CA VAL A 24 -18.29 -5.14 9.74
C VAL A 24 -18.82 -6.51 9.29
N ASP A 25 -20.14 -6.74 9.41
CA ASP A 25 -20.78 -8.00 8.98
C ASP A 25 -20.59 -8.26 7.48
N ASP A 26 -20.62 -7.20 6.67
CA ASP A 26 -20.44 -7.28 5.22
C ASP A 26 -19.01 -7.67 4.83
N PHE A 27 -18.04 -7.48 5.72
CA PHE A 27 -16.64 -7.89 5.53
C PHE A 27 -16.36 -9.31 6.04
N GLY A 28 -17.35 -10.08 6.49
CA GLY A 28 -17.15 -11.38 7.13
C GLY A 28 -16.28 -12.35 6.31
N ALA A 29 -16.53 -12.48 5.01
CA ALA A 29 -15.70 -13.31 4.13
C ALA A 29 -14.26 -12.79 4.03
N THR A 30 -14.08 -11.47 3.87
CA THR A 30 -12.78 -10.79 3.78
C THR A 30 -11.96 -10.96 5.07
N LEU A 31 -12.62 -10.88 6.23
CA LEU A 31 -11.97 -11.04 7.53
C LEU A 31 -11.47 -12.47 7.78
N VAL A 32 -12.19 -13.48 7.30
CA VAL A 32 -11.76 -14.90 7.38
C VAL A 32 -10.61 -15.18 6.41
N ASP A 33 -10.59 -14.52 5.27
CA ASP A 33 -9.54 -14.71 4.25
C ASP A 33 -8.20 -14.09 4.60
N ALA A 34 -8.17 -13.08 5.46
CA ALA A 34 -6.93 -12.43 5.89
C ALA A 34 -6.16 -13.32 6.89
N LYS A 35 -4.87 -13.57 6.59
CA LYS A 35 -3.94 -14.36 7.41
C LYS A 35 -3.21 -13.54 8.49
N ILE A 36 -3.81 -12.45 8.93
CA ILE A 36 -3.20 -11.52 9.88
C ILE A 36 -4.22 -11.09 10.93
N ASP A 37 -3.70 -10.70 12.09
CA ASP A 37 -4.50 -9.97 13.06
C ASP A 37 -4.80 -8.58 12.52
N ILE A 38 -6.07 -8.30 12.26
CA ILE A 38 -6.54 -7.05 11.69
C ILE A 38 -6.92 -6.13 12.82
N ASN A 39 -6.34 -4.94 12.83
CA ASN A 39 -6.66 -3.93 13.84
C ASN A 39 -7.99 -3.21 13.51
N PRO A 40 -8.74 -2.77 14.54
CA PRO A 40 -10.02 -2.10 14.35
C PRO A 40 -9.97 -0.88 13.42
N HIS A 41 -8.92 -0.06 13.50
CA HIS A 41 -8.75 1.11 12.63
C HIS A 41 -8.59 0.71 11.15
N GLN A 42 -7.94 -0.42 10.85
CA GLN A 42 -7.76 -0.91 9.47
C GLN A 42 -9.10 -1.35 8.87
N ILE A 43 -9.95 -1.98 9.69
CA ILE A 43 -11.31 -2.35 9.27
C ILE A 43 -12.16 -1.10 9.04
N ASP A 44 -12.10 -0.14 9.96
CA ASP A 44 -12.80 1.14 9.84
C ASP A 44 -12.41 1.89 8.56
N ALA A 45 -11.11 1.95 8.25
CA ALA A 45 -10.60 2.54 7.02
C ALA A 45 -11.09 1.80 5.76
N ALA A 46 -11.14 0.46 5.79
CA ALA A 46 -11.63 -0.33 4.67
C ALA A 46 -13.16 -0.15 4.46
N ILE A 47 -13.94 -0.10 5.54
CA ILE A 47 -15.37 0.21 5.49
C ILE A 47 -15.57 1.60 4.89
N PHE A 48 -14.85 2.61 5.40
CA PHE A 48 -14.93 3.98 4.88
C PHE A 48 -14.66 4.05 3.37
N ALA A 49 -13.69 3.28 2.88
CA ALA A 49 -13.36 3.24 1.45
C ALA A 49 -14.40 2.49 0.59
N CYS A 50 -15.18 1.60 1.17
CA CYS A 50 -16.11 0.74 0.44
C CYS A 50 -17.59 1.12 0.59
N GLN A 51 -17.95 1.84 1.66
CA GLN A 51 -19.34 2.04 2.09
C GLN A 51 -20.23 2.80 1.08
N ASN A 52 -19.69 3.79 0.37
CA ASN A 52 -20.46 4.57 -0.60
C ASN A 52 -20.12 4.17 -2.03
N PRO A 53 -20.98 3.40 -2.74
CA PRO A 53 -20.72 2.94 -4.11
C PRO A 53 -20.76 4.08 -5.15
N LEU A 54 -21.29 5.24 -4.80
CA LEU A 54 -21.31 6.44 -5.66
C LEU A 54 -20.04 7.25 -5.54
N SER A 55 -19.29 7.13 -4.43
CA SER A 55 -18.04 7.82 -4.23
C SER A 55 -17.03 7.46 -5.30
N ARG A 56 -16.37 8.46 -5.87
CA ARG A 56 -15.28 8.25 -6.83
C ARG A 56 -13.95 7.85 -6.17
N GLY A 57 -13.90 7.85 -4.86
CA GLY A 57 -12.75 7.37 -4.11
C GLY A 57 -12.52 8.08 -2.80
N VAL A 58 -11.48 7.65 -2.11
CA VAL A 58 -11.11 8.13 -0.78
C VAL A 58 -9.61 8.36 -0.65
N LEU A 59 -9.24 9.15 0.35
CA LEU A 59 -7.89 9.36 0.81
C LEU A 59 -7.72 8.73 2.19
N LEU A 60 -6.93 7.66 2.30
CA LEU A 60 -6.53 7.05 3.55
C LEU A 60 -5.20 7.65 3.99
N ALA A 61 -5.25 8.41 5.08
CA ALA A 61 -4.16 9.29 5.50
C ALA A 61 -3.59 8.90 6.87
N ASP A 62 -3.68 7.62 7.23
CA ASP A 62 -3.17 7.08 8.50
C ASP A 62 -1.65 7.24 8.61
N GLU A 63 -1.15 7.45 9.83
CA GLU A 63 0.29 7.59 10.08
C GLU A 63 1.07 6.36 9.63
N VAL A 64 2.37 6.53 9.32
CA VAL A 64 3.27 5.42 8.95
C VAL A 64 3.29 4.37 10.06
N GLY A 65 3.33 3.09 9.68
CA GLY A 65 3.37 1.98 10.64
C GLY A 65 2.00 1.51 11.13
N LEU A 66 0.89 2.21 10.81
CA LEU A 66 -0.46 1.76 11.13
C LEU A 66 -1.01 0.71 10.15
N GLY A 67 -0.31 0.50 9.03
CA GLY A 67 -0.63 -0.58 8.10
C GLY A 67 -1.51 -0.18 6.93
N LYS A 68 -1.31 0.99 6.32
CA LYS A 68 -2.04 1.43 5.12
C LYS A 68 -2.11 0.38 4.00
N THR A 69 -1.06 -0.41 3.81
CA THR A 69 -1.07 -1.54 2.86
C THR A 69 -2.10 -2.61 3.25
N ILE A 70 -2.32 -2.81 4.56
CA ILE A 70 -3.33 -3.74 5.07
C ILE A 70 -4.73 -3.18 4.83
N GLU A 71 -4.95 -1.89 5.12
CA GLU A 71 -6.21 -1.20 4.83
C GLU A 71 -6.59 -1.34 3.36
N ALA A 72 -5.67 -1.03 2.46
CA ALA A 72 -5.87 -1.18 1.03
C ALA A 72 -6.00 -2.65 0.61
N GLY A 73 -5.28 -3.57 1.25
CA GLY A 73 -5.42 -5.02 1.06
C GLY A 73 -6.81 -5.51 1.40
N LEU A 74 -7.40 -5.02 2.49
CA LEU A 74 -8.79 -5.31 2.88
C LEU A 74 -9.77 -4.77 1.82
N VAL A 75 -9.56 -3.54 1.31
CA VAL A 75 -10.37 -2.98 0.22
C VAL A 75 -10.28 -3.87 -1.03
N ILE A 76 -9.07 -4.30 -1.42
CA ILE A 76 -8.87 -5.20 -2.56
C ILE A 76 -9.61 -6.53 -2.32
N ALA A 77 -9.43 -7.14 -1.16
CA ALA A 77 -10.08 -8.41 -0.82
C ALA A 77 -11.61 -8.28 -0.84
N GLN A 78 -12.15 -7.18 -0.34
CA GLN A 78 -13.59 -6.90 -0.40
C GLN A 78 -14.07 -6.72 -1.84
N ARG A 79 -13.33 -6.02 -2.70
CA ARG A 79 -13.66 -5.91 -4.12
C ARG A 79 -13.59 -7.26 -4.84
N PHE A 80 -12.68 -8.15 -4.42
CA PHE A 80 -12.65 -9.53 -4.88
C PHE A 80 -13.89 -10.33 -4.46
N ALA A 81 -14.35 -10.17 -3.22
CA ALA A 81 -15.61 -10.75 -2.73
C ALA A 81 -16.81 -10.24 -3.55
N GLU A 82 -16.81 -8.97 -3.95
CA GLU A 82 -17.77 -8.35 -4.87
C GLU A 82 -17.60 -8.78 -6.34
N ARG A 83 -16.69 -9.73 -6.64
CA ARG A 83 -16.36 -10.23 -8.00
C ARG A 83 -15.74 -9.17 -8.93
N LYS A 84 -15.23 -8.07 -8.41
CA LYS A 84 -14.47 -7.06 -9.16
C LYS A 84 -13.01 -7.52 -9.30
N ARG A 85 -12.46 -7.50 -10.50
CA ARG A 85 -11.15 -8.10 -10.80
C ARG A 85 -10.17 -7.15 -11.46
N LYS A 86 -10.64 -6.08 -12.11
CA LYS A 86 -9.80 -5.10 -12.80
C LYS A 86 -9.26 -4.09 -11.78
N ILE A 87 -8.15 -4.44 -11.13
CA ILE A 87 -7.54 -3.65 -10.05
C ILE A 87 -6.15 -3.19 -10.46
N LEU A 88 -5.91 -1.89 -10.38
CA LEU A 88 -4.62 -1.26 -10.65
C LEU A 88 -4.01 -0.76 -9.34
N ILE A 89 -2.72 -1.02 -9.14
CA ILE A 89 -1.93 -0.51 -8.01
C ILE A 89 -0.75 0.27 -8.57
N ILE A 90 -0.72 1.58 -8.33
CA ILE A 90 0.39 2.46 -8.67
C ILE A 90 1.15 2.78 -7.38
N THR A 91 2.42 2.44 -7.33
CA THR A 91 3.25 2.57 -6.14
C THR A 91 4.66 3.05 -6.54
N PRO A 92 5.49 3.57 -5.63
CA PRO A 92 6.92 3.76 -5.88
C PRO A 92 7.59 2.48 -6.36
N ALA A 93 8.60 2.61 -7.21
CA ALA A 93 9.25 1.46 -7.86
C ALA A 93 9.76 0.43 -6.83
N ASN A 94 10.32 0.89 -5.73
CA ASN A 94 10.84 0.09 -4.63
C ASN A 94 9.77 -0.66 -3.80
N LEU A 95 8.50 -0.27 -3.86
CA LEU A 95 7.43 -0.91 -3.09
C LEU A 95 6.64 -1.95 -3.88
N ARG A 96 6.88 -2.10 -5.21
CA ARG A 96 6.14 -3.05 -6.07
C ARG A 96 6.22 -4.50 -5.57
N LYS A 97 7.41 -4.95 -5.20
CA LYS A 97 7.66 -6.32 -4.69
C LYS A 97 7.01 -6.53 -3.32
N GLN A 98 7.04 -5.50 -2.46
CA GLN A 98 6.36 -5.53 -1.17
C GLN A 98 4.85 -5.69 -1.34
N TRP A 99 4.23 -4.91 -2.21
CA TRP A 99 2.81 -5.01 -2.53
C TRP A 99 2.44 -6.40 -3.04
N HIS A 100 3.23 -6.93 -3.98
CA HIS A 100 3.03 -8.28 -4.52
C HIS A 100 3.07 -9.33 -3.40
N GLN A 101 4.09 -9.28 -2.55
CA GLN A 101 4.28 -10.22 -1.47
C GLN A 101 3.18 -10.11 -0.40
N GLU A 102 2.83 -8.90 0.03
CA GLU A 102 1.80 -8.69 1.05
C GLU A 102 0.42 -9.15 0.60
N LEU A 103 0.04 -8.89 -0.66
CA LEU A 103 -1.23 -9.38 -1.20
C LEU A 103 -1.28 -10.91 -1.25
N GLN A 104 -0.19 -11.53 -1.66
CA GLN A 104 -0.12 -12.99 -1.76
C GLN A 104 -0.07 -13.66 -0.38
N GLU A 105 0.80 -13.20 0.53
CA GLU A 105 0.99 -13.84 1.83
C GLU A 105 -0.17 -13.58 2.79
N LYS A 106 -0.66 -12.32 2.84
CA LYS A 106 -1.66 -11.90 3.84
C LYS A 106 -3.09 -12.11 3.38
N PHE A 107 -3.36 -11.93 2.09
CA PHE A 107 -4.72 -12.02 1.54
C PHE A 107 -4.90 -13.19 0.57
N GLY A 108 -3.82 -13.85 0.14
CA GLY A 108 -3.84 -14.94 -0.83
C GLY A 108 -4.30 -14.49 -2.22
N ILE A 109 -4.10 -13.22 -2.56
CA ILE A 109 -4.48 -12.66 -3.83
C ILE A 109 -3.26 -12.68 -4.75
N GLU A 110 -3.35 -13.44 -5.83
CA GLU A 110 -2.36 -13.46 -6.89
C GLU A 110 -2.38 -12.12 -7.64
N CYS A 111 -1.21 -11.58 -7.95
CA CYS A 111 -1.07 -10.31 -8.67
C CYS A 111 0.15 -10.32 -9.59
N ILE A 112 0.23 -9.37 -10.52
CA ILE A 112 1.32 -9.26 -11.48
C ILE A 112 2.01 -7.90 -11.37
N ILE A 113 3.35 -7.90 -11.40
CA ILE A 113 4.14 -6.68 -11.53
C ILE A 113 4.39 -6.43 -13.02
N LEU A 114 3.93 -5.27 -13.52
CA LEU A 114 4.25 -4.79 -14.86
C LEU A 114 5.40 -3.78 -14.81
N GLU A 115 6.46 -4.16 -15.47
CA GLU A 115 7.63 -3.33 -15.78
C GLU A 115 7.98 -3.50 -17.26
N THR A 116 8.95 -2.78 -17.77
CA THR A 116 9.27 -2.78 -19.21
C THR A 116 9.50 -4.19 -19.75
N LYS A 117 10.19 -5.04 -18.99
CA LYS A 117 10.48 -6.42 -19.40
C LYS A 117 9.22 -7.28 -19.46
N SER A 118 8.48 -7.42 -18.36
CA SER A 118 7.26 -8.23 -18.28
C SER A 118 6.16 -7.73 -19.23
N TYR A 119 6.05 -6.41 -19.42
CA TYR A 119 5.13 -5.81 -20.38
C TYR A 119 5.45 -6.25 -21.82
N ASN A 120 6.73 -6.15 -22.23
CA ASN A 120 7.15 -6.53 -23.57
C ASN A 120 7.00 -8.05 -23.80
N GLU A 121 7.28 -8.88 -22.80
CA GLU A 121 7.07 -10.33 -22.87
C GLU A 121 5.60 -10.69 -23.13
N LEU A 122 4.67 -10.10 -22.38
CA LEU A 122 3.23 -10.31 -22.59
C LEU A 122 2.77 -9.81 -23.95
N LYS A 123 3.25 -8.64 -24.38
CA LYS A 123 2.94 -8.08 -25.70
C LYS A 123 3.44 -8.96 -26.83
N ASN A 124 4.65 -9.50 -26.70
CA ASN A 124 5.22 -10.44 -27.70
C ASN A 124 4.43 -11.76 -27.76
N GLN A 125 3.77 -12.16 -26.68
CA GLN A 125 2.84 -13.30 -26.63
C GLN A 125 1.45 -12.96 -27.21
N GLY A 126 1.24 -11.75 -27.73
CA GLY A 126 -0.05 -11.30 -28.27
C GLY A 126 -1.09 -10.97 -27.20
N LYS A 127 -0.72 -10.89 -25.92
CA LYS A 127 -1.61 -10.52 -24.84
C LYS A 127 -1.60 -9.01 -24.62
N LYS A 128 -2.69 -8.48 -24.09
CA LYS A 128 -2.73 -7.09 -23.62
C LYS A 128 -2.24 -7.05 -22.16
N PRO A 129 -1.11 -6.42 -21.86
CA PRO A 129 -0.48 -6.55 -20.53
C PRO A 129 -1.33 -6.06 -19.37
N PHE A 130 -2.11 -4.98 -19.55
CA PHE A 130 -3.00 -4.45 -18.52
C PHE A 130 -4.37 -5.14 -18.44
N GLU A 131 -4.77 -5.91 -19.44
CA GLU A 131 -6.07 -6.61 -19.47
C GLU A 131 -5.97 -7.95 -18.74
N GLN A 132 -5.72 -7.90 -17.43
CA GLN A 132 -5.61 -9.06 -16.55
C GLN A 132 -6.85 -9.16 -15.64
N ASN A 133 -7.15 -10.37 -15.14
CA ASN A 133 -8.20 -10.62 -14.15
C ASN A 133 -7.63 -10.79 -12.72
N ILE A 134 -6.41 -10.33 -12.53
CA ILE A 134 -5.69 -10.25 -11.26
C ILE A 134 -5.15 -8.83 -11.11
N PRO A 135 -4.89 -8.34 -9.88
CA PRO A 135 -4.35 -7.02 -9.67
C PRO A 135 -3.04 -6.78 -10.41
N VAL A 136 -2.93 -5.62 -11.02
CA VAL A 136 -1.74 -5.18 -11.75
C VAL A 136 -1.02 -4.13 -10.92
N ILE A 137 0.25 -4.37 -10.62
CA ILE A 137 1.14 -3.47 -9.87
C ILE A 137 2.13 -2.83 -10.83
N CYS A 138 2.28 -1.50 -10.80
CA CYS A 138 3.28 -0.80 -11.59
C CYS A 138 3.82 0.45 -10.88
N SER A 139 4.95 0.97 -11.38
CA SER A 139 5.53 2.22 -10.87
C SER A 139 4.84 3.45 -11.48
N TYR A 140 5.02 4.61 -10.83
CA TYR A 140 4.52 5.90 -11.31
C TYR A 140 5.04 6.23 -12.71
N GLN A 141 6.34 6.06 -12.95
CA GLN A 141 6.96 6.37 -14.25
C GLN A 141 6.52 5.40 -15.34
N PHE A 142 6.39 4.11 -14.99
CA PHE A 142 5.85 3.13 -15.91
C PHE A 142 4.40 3.43 -16.28
N ALA A 143 3.56 3.75 -15.30
CA ALA A 143 2.17 4.17 -15.52
C ALA A 143 2.08 5.43 -16.41
N LYS A 144 2.92 6.45 -16.15
CA LYS A 144 3.05 7.64 -17.03
C LYS A 144 3.42 7.25 -18.47
N SER A 145 4.43 6.39 -18.65
CA SER A 145 4.89 5.97 -19.98
C SER A 145 3.84 5.18 -20.78
N LYS A 146 2.97 4.45 -20.09
CA LYS A 146 1.90 3.59 -20.67
C LYS A 146 0.49 4.14 -20.45
N HIS A 147 0.36 5.44 -20.21
CA HIS A 147 -0.92 6.08 -19.85
C HIS A 147 -2.07 5.78 -20.82
N LYS A 148 -1.80 5.67 -22.15
CA LYS A 148 -2.82 5.35 -23.15
C LYS A 148 -3.38 3.94 -23.00
N ASP A 149 -2.51 2.98 -22.67
CA ASP A 149 -2.93 1.60 -22.45
C ASP A 149 -3.73 1.49 -21.13
N LEU A 150 -3.32 2.24 -20.09
CA LEU A 150 -4.05 2.36 -18.84
C LEU A 150 -5.45 2.94 -19.04
N GLU A 151 -5.58 4.00 -19.84
CA GLU A 151 -6.85 4.66 -20.13
C GLU A 151 -7.85 3.75 -20.88
N SER A 152 -7.35 2.76 -21.60
CA SER A 152 -8.18 1.82 -22.37
C SER A 152 -8.85 0.74 -21.53
N ILE A 153 -8.47 0.55 -20.26
CA ILE A 153 -8.97 -0.52 -19.40
C ILE A 153 -10.07 0.01 -18.48
N PRO A 154 -11.23 -0.65 -18.39
CA PRO A 154 -12.29 -0.29 -17.43
C PRO A 154 -11.94 -0.80 -16.03
N TRP A 155 -11.09 -0.07 -15.33
CA TRP A 155 -10.67 -0.43 -13.97
C TRP A 155 -11.81 -0.37 -12.96
N ASP A 156 -11.99 -1.42 -12.18
CA ASP A 156 -12.92 -1.46 -11.04
C ASP A 156 -12.39 -0.63 -9.85
N LEU A 157 -11.06 -0.65 -9.66
CA LEU A 157 -10.38 0.02 -8.55
C LEU A 157 -8.98 0.46 -8.99
N ALA A 158 -8.58 1.67 -8.61
CA ALA A 158 -7.19 2.11 -8.68
C ALA A 158 -6.69 2.51 -7.29
N ILE A 159 -5.62 1.86 -6.83
CA ILE A 159 -4.90 2.21 -5.60
C ILE A 159 -3.66 2.99 -5.97
N ILE A 160 -3.46 4.12 -5.33
CA ILE A 160 -2.30 5.01 -5.53
C ILE A 160 -1.58 5.15 -4.20
N ASP A 161 -0.48 4.43 -4.07
CA ASP A 161 0.33 4.44 -2.85
C ASP A 161 1.34 5.57 -2.87
N GLU A 162 1.63 6.16 -1.71
CA GLU A 162 2.44 7.38 -1.56
C GLU A 162 1.92 8.53 -2.45
N ALA A 163 0.59 8.71 -2.41
CA ALA A 163 -0.13 9.66 -3.28
C ALA A 163 0.32 11.12 -3.12
N HIS A 164 1.06 11.46 -2.05
CA HIS A 164 1.67 12.78 -1.87
C HIS A 164 2.55 13.19 -3.05
N ARG A 165 3.09 12.24 -3.83
CA ARG A 165 3.83 12.51 -5.07
C ARG A 165 3.00 13.22 -6.14
N LEU A 166 1.67 13.09 -6.09
CA LEU A 166 0.74 13.71 -7.04
C LEU A 166 0.08 15.01 -6.52
N ARG A 167 0.35 15.42 -5.28
CA ARG A 167 -0.31 16.57 -4.63
C ARG A 167 -0.23 17.89 -5.40
N ASN A 168 0.83 18.08 -6.18
CA ASN A 168 1.04 19.28 -6.98
C ASN A 168 0.44 19.22 -8.40
N VAL A 169 -0.56 18.38 -8.62
CA VAL A 169 -1.24 18.22 -9.93
C VAL A 169 -1.88 19.51 -10.46
N TYR A 170 -2.21 20.47 -9.58
CA TYR A 170 -2.69 21.80 -9.95
C TYR A 170 -1.64 22.67 -10.65
N GLN A 171 -0.37 22.29 -10.61
CA GLN A 171 0.71 22.97 -11.32
C GLN A 171 0.83 22.39 -12.73
N LYS A 172 0.68 23.23 -13.75
CA LYS A 172 0.77 22.83 -15.17
C LYS A 172 2.11 22.19 -15.54
N LYS A 173 3.19 22.52 -14.84
CA LYS A 173 4.54 22.00 -15.06
C LYS A 173 4.70 20.53 -14.58
N ASN A 174 3.84 20.04 -13.70
CA ASN A 174 3.93 18.67 -13.20
C ASN A 174 3.33 17.67 -14.20
N VAL A 175 4.17 17.24 -15.14
CA VAL A 175 3.76 16.34 -16.25
C VAL A 175 3.29 14.98 -15.73
N LEU A 176 3.99 14.40 -14.74
CA LEU A 176 3.64 13.10 -14.14
C LEU A 176 2.21 13.11 -13.60
N SER A 177 1.95 14.01 -12.67
CA SER A 177 0.65 14.09 -11.98
C SER A 177 -0.51 14.39 -12.95
N ASN A 178 -0.27 15.32 -13.91
CA ASN A 178 -1.28 15.67 -14.90
C ASN A 178 -1.60 14.53 -15.88
N THR A 179 -0.58 13.76 -16.28
CA THR A 179 -0.76 12.60 -17.16
C THR A 179 -1.55 11.49 -16.47
N LEU A 180 -1.17 11.16 -15.22
CA LEU A 180 -1.86 10.12 -14.45
C LEU A 180 -3.28 10.51 -14.08
N LYS A 181 -3.51 11.77 -13.69
CA LYS A 181 -4.86 12.28 -13.43
C LYS A 181 -5.78 12.06 -14.64
N LYS A 182 -5.31 12.40 -15.86
CA LYS A 182 -6.07 12.18 -17.09
C LYS A 182 -6.32 10.71 -17.37
N ALA A 183 -5.28 9.88 -17.27
CA ALA A 183 -5.37 8.46 -17.54
C ALA A 183 -6.33 7.73 -16.58
N LEU A 184 -6.48 8.22 -15.34
CA LEU A 184 -7.33 7.62 -14.31
C LEU A 184 -8.70 8.31 -14.17
N ASN A 185 -9.02 9.31 -14.97
CA ASN A 185 -10.26 10.08 -14.81
C ASN A 185 -11.52 9.21 -14.98
N HIS A 186 -11.47 8.20 -15.86
CA HIS A 186 -12.56 7.25 -16.09
C HIS A 186 -12.73 6.22 -14.96
N VAL A 187 -11.72 6.01 -14.11
CA VAL A 187 -11.77 5.05 -13.01
C VAL A 187 -12.70 5.58 -11.92
N ARG A 188 -13.71 4.79 -11.59
CA ARG A 188 -14.77 5.19 -10.67
C ARG A 188 -14.33 5.10 -9.21
N SER A 189 -13.64 4.05 -8.81
CA SER A 189 -13.18 3.85 -7.43
C SER A 189 -11.66 4.04 -7.34
N LYS A 190 -11.22 5.04 -6.58
CA LYS A 190 -9.81 5.35 -6.35
C LYS A 190 -9.53 5.38 -4.86
N VAL A 191 -8.46 4.74 -4.42
CA VAL A 191 -7.97 4.81 -3.04
C VAL A 191 -6.57 5.38 -3.06
N LEU A 192 -6.42 6.57 -2.51
CA LEU A 192 -5.14 7.24 -2.36
C LEU A 192 -4.61 6.96 -0.96
N LEU A 193 -3.37 6.49 -0.86
CA LEU A 193 -2.69 6.21 0.40
C LEU A 193 -1.57 7.22 0.60
N THR A 194 -1.54 7.89 1.73
CA THR A 194 -0.43 8.76 2.12
C THR A 194 -0.44 9.03 3.61
N ALA A 195 0.70 9.11 4.25
CA ALA A 195 0.80 9.58 5.63
C ALA A 195 0.76 11.12 5.74
N THR A 196 1.01 11.82 4.62
CA THR A 196 1.19 13.27 4.59
C THR A 196 0.31 13.92 3.53
N PRO A 197 -1.01 14.00 3.77
CA PRO A 197 -1.97 14.57 2.81
C PRO A 197 -1.82 16.08 2.61
N LEU A 198 -1.25 16.77 3.58
CA LEU A 198 -1.05 18.22 3.60
C LEU A 198 0.34 18.53 4.14
N GLN A 199 1.13 19.36 3.42
CA GLN A 199 2.50 19.65 3.80
C GLN A 199 2.80 21.16 3.78
N ASN A 200 2.90 21.74 2.60
CA ASN A 200 3.36 23.12 2.43
C ASN A 200 2.22 24.09 2.13
N SER A 201 1.14 23.62 1.59
CA SER A 201 0.02 24.45 1.15
C SER A 201 -1.29 23.67 1.16
N ILE A 202 -2.35 24.35 1.60
CA ILE A 202 -3.70 23.80 1.51
C ILE A 202 -4.12 23.42 0.08
N LEU A 203 -3.41 23.94 -0.93
CA LEU A 203 -3.61 23.59 -2.34
C LEU A 203 -3.18 22.15 -2.65
N GLU A 204 -2.34 21.54 -1.85
CA GLU A 204 -1.95 20.13 -1.99
C GLU A 204 -3.15 19.21 -1.76
N LEU A 205 -3.99 19.57 -0.79
CA LEU A 205 -5.25 18.86 -0.54
C LEU A 205 -6.21 18.98 -1.72
N TYR A 206 -6.32 20.19 -2.30
CA TYR A 206 -7.05 20.39 -3.56
C TYR A 206 -6.47 19.50 -4.68
N GLY A 207 -5.15 19.41 -4.78
CA GLY A 207 -4.47 18.55 -5.75
C GLY A 207 -4.89 17.09 -5.61
N LEU A 208 -4.78 16.52 -4.41
CA LEU A 208 -5.15 15.12 -4.14
C LEU A 208 -6.65 14.87 -4.34
N SER A 209 -7.52 15.76 -3.83
CA SER A 209 -8.97 15.63 -4.03
C SER A 209 -9.35 15.65 -5.50
N SER A 210 -8.67 16.47 -6.32
CA SER A 210 -8.95 16.57 -7.76
C SER A 210 -8.53 15.33 -8.57
N ILE A 211 -7.68 14.46 -8.00
CA ILE A 211 -7.36 13.14 -8.57
C ILE A 211 -8.50 12.16 -8.27
N ILE A 212 -9.06 12.23 -7.07
CA ILE A 212 -10.21 11.41 -6.68
C ILE A 212 -11.40 11.80 -7.54
N ASP A 213 -11.82 13.08 -7.44
CA ASP A 213 -12.93 13.64 -8.20
C ASP A 213 -12.76 15.16 -8.34
N GLU A 214 -12.88 15.68 -9.56
CA GLU A 214 -12.81 17.11 -9.84
C GLU A 214 -14.00 17.91 -9.25
N GLN A 215 -15.06 17.22 -8.87
CA GLN A 215 -16.30 17.83 -8.34
C GLN A 215 -16.35 17.85 -6.80
N ILE A 216 -15.25 17.49 -6.09
CA ILE A 216 -15.19 17.62 -4.61
C ILE A 216 -15.13 19.09 -4.20
N PHE A 217 -14.37 19.88 -4.94
CA PHE A 217 -14.30 21.34 -4.81
C PHE A 217 -14.59 21.96 -6.18
N GLY A 218 -14.81 23.27 -6.22
CA GLY A 218 -14.82 24.01 -7.48
C GLY A 218 -13.45 23.93 -8.19
N ASP A 219 -13.23 24.81 -9.15
CA ASP A 219 -11.93 24.92 -9.77
C ASP A 219 -10.87 25.48 -8.80
N LEU A 220 -9.61 25.53 -9.24
CA LEU A 220 -8.48 25.99 -8.43
C LEU A 220 -8.69 27.43 -7.90
N GLU A 221 -9.28 28.31 -8.68
CA GLU A 221 -9.52 29.69 -8.28
C GLU A 221 -10.65 29.77 -7.23
N SER A 222 -11.70 28.97 -7.39
CA SER A 222 -12.77 28.81 -6.39
C SER A 222 -12.22 28.33 -5.04
N PHE A 223 -11.36 27.31 -5.08
CA PHE A 223 -10.72 26.80 -3.87
C PHE A 223 -9.82 27.83 -3.20
N LYS A 224 -8.97 28.55 -3.96
CA LYS A 224 -8.11 29.61 -3.44
C LYS A 224 -8.93 30.71 -2.78
N ASN A 225 -9.96 31.16 -3.47
CA ASN A 225 -10.81 32.27 -3.01
C ASN A 225 -11.59 31.94 -1.74
N LYS A 226 -12.01 30.67 -1.58
CA LYS A 226 -12.85 30.24 -0.47
C LYS A 226 -12.03 29.77 0.75
N PHE A 227 -10.90 29.09 0.51
CA PHE A 227 -10.19 28.38 1.57
C PHE A 227 -8.72 28.78 1.74
N ALA A 228 -8.07 29.44 0.76
CA ALA A 228 -6.65 29.80 0.85
C ALA A 228 -6.40 31.29 1.17
N ASN A 229 -7.39 32.17 1.10
CA ASN A 229 -7.24 33.60 1.39
C ASN A 229 -7.35 33.92 2.89
N ARG A 230 -6.47 34.77 3.40
CA ARG A 230 -6.24 35.08 4.82
C ARG A 230 -7.44 35.70 5.59
N SER A 231 -8.45 36.22 4.91
CA SER A 231 -9.46 37.09 5.52
C SER A 231 -10.83 36.42 5.80
N GLY A 232 -10.92 35.10 5.80
CA GLY A 232 -12.20 34.45 6.08
C GLY A 232 -12.22 32.95 5.80
N THR A 233 -11.18 32.25 6.15
CA THR A 233 -11.09 30.80 5.90
C THR A 233 -12.19 30.08 6.68
N ASN A 234 -13.16 29.54 5.98
CA ASN A 234 -14.21 28.73 6.56
C ASN A 234 -13.71 27.32 6.83
N PHE A 235 -12.84 27.18 7.87
CA PHE A 235 -12.22 25.93 8.26
C PHE A 235 -13.24 24.85 8.58
N GLU A 236 -14.34 25.17 9.22
CA GLU A 236 -15.38 24.22 9.56
C GLU A 236 -16.05 23.62 8.32
N GLN A 237 -16.29 24.45 7.31
CA GLN A 237 -16.86 23.98 6.06
C GLN A 237 -15.87 23.10 5.28
N LEU A 238 -14.59 23.48 5.26
CA LEU A 238 -13.54 22.70 4.64
C LEU A 238 -13.39 21.34 5.33
N LYS A 239 -13.36 21.34 6.67
CA LYS A 239 -13.29 20.15 7.51
C LYS A 239 -14.42 19.17 7.20
N LYS A 240 -15.66 19.63 7.16
CA LYS A 240 -16.84 18.81 6.81
C LYS A 240 -16.73 18.20 5.40
N ARG A 241 -16.16 18.93 4.44
CA ARG A 241 -15.96 18.40 3.08
C ARG A 241 -14.86 17.35 3.05
N ILE A 242 -13.76 17.58 3.78
CA ILE A 242 -12.63 16.63 3.87
C ILE A 242 -13.09 15.31 4.49
N GLN A 243 -13.88 15.36 5.57
CA GLN A 243 -14.39 14.17 6.27
C GLN A 243 -15.19 13.20 5.37
N ARG A 244 -15.73 13.68 4.24
CA ARG A 244 -16.47 12.84 3.29
C ARG A 244 -15.58 11.92 2.44
N PHE A 245 -14.29 12.28 2.26
CA PHE A 245 -13.38 11.54 1.39
C PHE A 245 -12.02 11.25 2.02
N CYS A 246 -11.71 11.76 3.18
CA CYS A 246 -10.42 11.57 3.86
C CYS A 246 -10.64 11.01 5.26
N GLN A 247 -9.97 9.88 5.54
CA GLN A 247 -9.86 9.30 6.88
C GLN A 247 -8.41 9.33 7.32
N ARG A 248 -8.16 9.66 8.58
CA ARG A 248 -6.83 9.67 9.19
C ARG A 248 -6.89 9.18 10.63
N THR A 249 -6.05 8.19 10.93
CA THR A 249 -5.82 7.67 12.28
C THR A 249 -4.40 8.02 12.71
N LEU A 250 -4.22 8.39 13.97
CA LEU A 250 -2.92 8.70 14.56
C LEU A 250 -2.47 7.56 15.47
N ARG A 251 -1.16 7.35 15.60
CA ARG A 251 -0.59 6.33 16.49
C ARG A 251 -1.04 6.48 17.93
N ARG A 252 -1.21 7.71 18.42
CA ARG A 252 -1.74 7.99 19.76
C ARG A 252 -3.17 7.46 19.97
N ASP A 253 -3.97 7.39 18.90
CA ASP A 253 -5.37 6.99 18.95
C ASP A 253 -5.51 5.47 19.09
N VAL A 254 -4.50 4.73 18.66
CA VAL A 254 -4.43 3.26 18.67
C VAL A 254 -3.51 2.71 19.77
N ALA A 255 -2.83 3.57 20.52
CA ALA A 255 -1.85 3.17 21.53
C ALA A 255 -2.41 2.23 22.63
N THR A 256 -3.73 2.21 22.83
CA THR A 256 -4.40 1.35 23.80
C THR A 256 -4.42 -0.13 23.40
N TYR A 257 -4.39 -0.43 22.12
CA TYR A 257 -4.44 -1.82 21.59
C TYR A 257 -3.28 -2.14 20.64
N VAL A 258 -2.44 -1.17 20.29
CA VAL A 258 -1.20 -1.36 19.52
C VAL A 258 -0.01 -0.95 20.39
N PRO A 259 0.61 -1.88 21.13
CA PRO A 259 1.81 -1.57 21.91
C PRO A 259 2.98 -1.29 20.95
N TYR A 260 3.68 -0.19 21.19
CA TYR A 260 4.90 0.16 20.47
C TYR A 260 6.11 0.09 21.39
N THR A 261 7.20 -0.49 20.89
CA THR A 261 8.50 -0.54 21.53
C THR A 261 9.33 0.71 21.22
N LYS A 262 10.41 0.93 21.96
CA LYS A 262 11.31 2.08 21.77
C LYS A 262 12.44 1.74 20.81
N ARG A 263 13.01 2.77 20.19
CA ARG A 263 14.29 2.70 19.48
C ARG A 263 15.42 3.13 20.42
N ILE A 264 16.48 2.36 20.44
CA ILE A 264 17.68 2.63 21.25
C ILE A 264 18.86 2.83 20.31
N PRO A 265 19.30 4.09 20.05
CA PRO A 265 20.40 4.34 19.15
C PRO A 265 21.75 3.97 19.77
N ILE A 266 22.63 3.36 18.99
CA ILE A 266 24.04 3.17 19.28
C ILE A 266 24.82 3.79 18.15
N VAL A 267 25.71 4.74 18.47
CA VAL A 267 26.60 5.36 17.49
C VAL A 267 27.98 4.75 17.63
N GLN A 268 28.41 4.07 16.59
CA GLN A 268 29.75 3.50 16.53
C GLN A 268 30.66 4.43 15.73
N GLU A 269 31.47 5.16 16.44
CA GLU A 269 32.47 6.01 15.80
C GLU A 269 33.73 5.18 15.47
N PHE A 270 34.33 5.45 14.31
CA PHE A 270 35.61 4.86 13.94
C PHE A 270 36.52 5.90 13.30
N THR A 271 37.82 5.63 13.26
CA THR A 271 38.81 6.48 12.61
C THR A 271 39.57 5.61 11.59
N PRO A 272 39.44 5.89 10.29
CA PRO A 272 40.17 5.17 9.26
C PRO A 272 41.70 5.22 9.50
N SER A 273 42.42 4.20 9.13
CA SER A 273 43.88 4.18 9.15
C SER A 273 44.48 5.20 8.19
N LEU A 274 45.72 5.54 8.34
CA LEU A 274 46.41 6.50 7.44
C LEU A 274 46.37 6.06 5.96
N ASN A 275 46.44 4.75 5.70
CA ASN A 275 46.34 4.22 4.35
C ASN A 275 44.91 4.34 3.78
N GLU A 276 43.91 4.07 4.60
CA GLU A 276 42.49 4.24 4.21
C GLU A 276 42.17 5.70 3.95
N GLN A 277 42.67 6.62 4.79
CA GLN A 277 42.48 8.05 4.59
C GLN A 277 43.15 8.54 3.28
N ALA A 278 44.42 8.14 3.06
CA ALA A 278 45.15 8.50 1.84
C ALA A 278 44.45 7.98 0.59
N PHE A 279 43.98 6.73 0.63
CA PHE A 279 43.17 6.13 -0.44
C PHE A 279 41.87 6.90 -0.68
N ALA A 280 41.11 7.15 0.38
CA ALA A 280 39.84 7.85 0.28
C ALA A 280 40.01 9.28 -0.27
N ASP A 281 41.07 9.99 0.12
CA ASP A 281 41.33 11.34 -0.35
C ASP A 281 41.66 11.37 -1.85
N LEU A 282 42.47 10.42 -2.34
CA LEU A 282 42.75 10.28 -3.77
C LEU A 282 41.47 9.99 -4.59
N VAL A 283 40.63 9.07 -4.11
CA VAL A 283 39.36 8.75 -4.78
C VAL A 283 38.39 9.93 -4.73
N ARG A 284 38.30 10.66 -3.60
CA ARG A 284 37.48 11.87 -3.48
C ARG A 284 37.91 12.94 -4.48
N GLU A 285 39.21 13.15 -4.65
CA GLU A 285 39.74 14.12 -5.62
C GLU A 285 39.37 13.71 -7.05
N TYR A 286 39.47 12.42 -7.38
CA TYR A 286 39.08 11.89 -8.67
C TYR A 286 37.56 12.07 -8.94
N LEU A 287 36.68 11.71 -8.02
CA LEU A 287 35.23 11.84 -8.18
C LEU A 287 34.73 13.28 -8.31
N ARG A 288 35.53 14.26 -7.84
CA ARG A 288 35.22 15.71 -7.94
C ARG A 288 35.59 16.34 -9.28
N ARG A 289 36.27 15.63 -10.18
CA ARG A 289 36.64 16.13 -11.50
C ARG A 289 35.41 16.34 -12.37
N ASP A 290 35.32 17.50 -13.00
CA ASP A 290 34.20 17.78 -13.93
C ASP A 290 34.32 16.98 -15.21
N GLU A 291 35.52 16.79 -15.72
CA GLU A 291 35.84 16.03 -16.92
C GLU A 291 36.39 14.65 -16.53
N SER A 292 35.69 13.60 -16.88
CA SER A 292 36.10 12.21 -16.73
C SER A 292 35.47 11.38 -17.84
N TYR A 293 36.24 10.55 -18.52
CA TYR A 293 35.76 9.60 -19.52
C TYR A 293 35.17 8.34 -18.86
N ALA A 294 35.53 8.09 -17.61
CA ALA A 294 35.06 6.99 -16.81
C ALA A 294 33.54 6.98 -16.57
N ILE A 295 32.93 8.17 -16.52
CA ILE A 295 31.51 8.32 -16.20
C ILE A 295 30.75 8.76 -17.46
N PRO A 296 29.81 7.93 -17.99
CA PRO A 296 29.00 8.33 -19.13
C PRO A 296 28.21 9.61 -18.86
N THR A 297 27.96 10.40 -19.91
CA THR A 297 27.11 11.60 -19.80
C THR A 297 25.66 11.24 -19.42
N ARG A 298 25.18 10.11 -19.88
CA ARG A 298 23.87 9.58 -19.48
C ARG A 298 23.91 9.12 -18.01
N GLN A 299 23.03 9.69 -17.16
CA GLN A 299 22.94 9.39 -15.73
C GLN A 299 24.22 9.72 -14.91
N LYS A 300 25.00 10.69 -15.37
CA LYS A 300 26.29 11.08 -14.75
C LYS A 300 26.18 11.37 -13.24
N HIS A 301 25.16 12.11 -12.82
CA HIS A 301 24.95 12.45 -11.41
C HIS A 301 24.61 11.22 -10.56
N LEU A 302 23.79 10.30 -11.08
CA LEU A 302 23.41 9.07 -10.39
C LEU A 302 24.62 8.14 -10.22
N ILE A 303 25.39 7.92 -11.28
CA ILE A 303 26.61 7.09 -11.23
C ILE A 303 27.61 7.67 -10.22
N ARG A 304 27.82 8.99 -10.23
CA ARG A 304 28.66 9.65 -9.22
C ARG A 304 28.15 9.40 -7.80
N MET A 305 26.86 9.53 -7.54
CA MET A 305 26.27 9.25 -6.23
C MET A 305 26.59 7.81 -5.78
N VAL A 306 26.42 6.84 -6.66
CA VAL A 306 26.71 5.44 -6.36
C VAL A 306 28.17 5.26 -6.01
N LEU A 307 29.11 5.87 -6.76
CA LEU A 307 30.56 5.79 -6.47
C LEU A 307 30.91 6.44 -5.13
N TRP A 308 30.32 7.57 -4.77
CA TRP A 308 30.48 8.17 -3.44
C TRP A 308 30.00 7.24 -2.32
N LYS A 309 28.84 6.62 -2.49
CA LYS A 309 28.28 5.69 -1.52
C LYS A 309 29.14 4.41 -1.41
N GLN A 310 29.64 3.89 -2.52
CA GLN A 310 30.57 2.74 -2.50
C GLN A 310 31.89 3.06 -1.80
N LEU A 311 32.41 4.27 -1.98
CA LEU A 311 33.61 4.73 -1.24
C LEU A 311 33.35 4.78 0.27
N ALA A 312 32.17 5.25 0.69
CA ALA A 312 31.77 5.31 2.10
C ALA A 312 31.45 3.92 2.68
N SER A 313 31.08 2.96 1.83
CA SER A 313 30.76 1.57 2.21
C SER A 313 32.02 0.75 2.52
N SER A 314 32.86 0.52 1.53
CA SER A 314 34.11 -0.20 1.73
C SER A 314 35.13 0.05 0.59
N PRO A 315 36.46 -0.07 0.86
CA PRO A 315 37.48 -0.01 -0.17
C PRO A 315 37.29 -1.07 -1.27
N ARG A 316 36.73 -2.24 -0.93
CA ARG A 316 36.48 -3.33 -1.88
C ARG A 316 35.31 -3.04 -2.82
N ALA A 317 34.27 -2.34 -2.34
CA ALA A 317 33.13 -1.96 -3.17
C ALA A 317 33.55 -0.99 -4.27
N ILE A 318 34.26 0.09 -3.92
CA ILE A 318 34.70 1.09 -4.89
C ILE A 318 35.78 0.53 -5.85
N ALA A 319 36.71 -0.32 -5.39
CA ALA A 319 37.66 -1.01 -6.25
C ALA A 319 36.95 -1.91 -7.28
N GLY A 320 35.88 -2.57 -6.87
CA GLY A 320 35.04 -3.35 -7.78
C GLY A 320 34.38 -2.48 -8.86
N ALA A 321 33.86 -1.30 -8.50
CA ALA A 321 33.30 -0.35 -9.45
C ALA A 321 34.35 0.16 -10.43
N PHE A 322 35.56 0.43 -9.95
CA PHE A 322 36.67 0.84 -10.82
C PHE A 322 37.06 -0.24 -11.83
N ARG A 323 37.01 -1.53 -11.46
CA ARG A 323 37.21 -2.63 -12.43
C ARG A 323 36.16 -2.62 -13.54
N THR A 324 34.89 -2.38 -13.18
CA THR A 324 33.81 -2.24 -14.16
C THR A 324 34.05 -1.04 -15.10
N ILE A 325 34.49 0.08 -14.54
CA ILE A 325 34.83 1.29 -15.33
C ILE A 325 36.01 1.01 -16.26
N ILE A 326 37.09 0.42 -15.79
CA ILE A 326 38.26 0.07 -16.60
C ILE A 326 37.86 -0.81 -17.78
N LYS A 327 37.07 -1.87 -17.54
CA LYS A 327 36.58 -2.75 -18.60
C LYS A 327 35.84 -2.00 -19.69
N ARG A 328 35.00 -1.02 -19.32
CA ARG A 328 34.32 -0.15 -20.28
C ARG A 328 35.30 0.74 -21.04
N LEU A 329 36.25 1.40 -20.36
CA LEU A 329 37.24 2.25 -20.99
C LEU A 329 38.15 1.48 -21.97
N GLU A 330 38.57 0.24 -21.59
CA GLU A 330 39.35 -0.65 -22.45
C GLU A 330 38.57 -1.07 -23.70
N ASN A 331 37.26 -1.38 -23.56
CA ASN A 331 36.41 -1.68 -24.72
C ASN A 331 36.28 -0.48 -25.65
N SER A 332 36.21 0.75 -25.11
CA SER A 332 36.14 1.97 -25.92
C SER A 332 37.45 2.34 -26.64
N LEU A 333 38.58 1.75 -26.26
CA LEU A 333 39.87 1.87 -26.95
C LEU A 333 40.04 0.89 -28.12
N GLY A 334 39.25 -0.22 -28.12
CA GLY A 334 39.42 -1.33 -29.07
C GLY A 334 38.77 -1.16 -30.44
N ASP A 335 37.59 -0.53 -30.54
CA ASP A 335 36.89 -0.31 -31.82
C ASP A 335 36.19 1.04 -31.84
N PHE A 336 36.58 1.90 -32.77
CA PHE A 336 36.03 3.27 -32.92
C PHE A 336 34.68 3.31 -33.65
N ASP A 337 34.24 2.20 -34.28
CA ASP A 337 33.03 2.11 -35.11
C ASP A 337 31.85 1.40 -34.41
N GLU A 338 32.04 0.76 -33.24
CA GLU A 338 30.93 0.20 -32.48
C GLU A 338 30.36 1.21 -31.47
N PRO A 339 29.01 1.28 -31.31
CA PRO A 339 28.41 2.13 -30.29
C PRO A 339 28.86 1.65 -28.90
N GLU A 340 29.23 2.60 -28.01
CA GLU A 340 29.58 2.30 -26.62
C GLU A 340 28.49 1.43 -25.98
N ASP A 341 28.89 0.30 -25.37
CA ASP A 341 28.02 -0.56 -24.57
C ASP A 341 27.73 0.11 -23.19
N ILE A 342 26.99 1.21 -23.25
CA ILE A 342 26.58 1.93 -22.02
C ILE A 342 25.57 1.10 -21.23
N ASP A 343 24.72 0.35 -21.89
CA ASP A 343 23.67 -0.45 -21.23
C ASP A 343 24.32 -1.62 -20.45
N GLY A 344 25.32 -2.31 -21.01
CA GLY A 344 26.07 -3.33 -20.29
C GLY A 344 26.88 -2.79 -19.09
N PHE A 345 27.40 -1.57 -19.19
CA PHE A 345 28.04 -0.89 -18.06
C PHE A 345 27.06 -0.52 -16.94
N ILE A 346 25.87 -0.04 -17.29
CA ILE A 346 24.80 0.26 -16.33
C ILE A 346 24.34 -1.05 -15.66
N ASP A 347 24.20 -2.13 -16.42
CA ASP A 347 23.83 -3.45 -15.88
C ASP A 347 24.86 -3.98 -14.86
N ASP A 348 26.16 -3.78 -15.10
CA ASP A 348 27.22 -4.16 -14.18
C ASP A 348 27.20 -3.33 -12.87
N ILE A 349 26.89 -2.03 -12.95
CA ILE A 349 26.73 -1.15 -11.77
C ILE A 349 25.45 -1.50 -11.01
N SER A 350 24.34 -1.70 -11.72
CA SER A 350 23.06 -2.07 -11.10
C SER A 350 23.11 -3.48 -10.49
N GLY A 351 23.96 -4.34 -11.02
CA GLY A 351 24.26 -5.65 -10.46
C GLY A 351 24.83 -5.62 -9.05
N ASP A 352 25.66 -4.62 -8.72
CA ASP A 352 26.21 -4.39 -7.37
C ASP A 352 25.33 -3.50 -6.51
N TYR A 353 24.88 -2.37 -7.07
CA TYR A 353 23.96 -1.43 -6.43
C TYR A 353 22.53 -1.69 -6.91
N GLU A 354 21.86 -2.64 -6.28
CA GLU A 354 20.57 -3.21 -6.74
C GLU A 354 19.43 -2.21 -6.86
N THR A 355 19.49 -1.08 -6.17
CA THR A 355 18.50 -0.01 -6.26
C THR A 355 18.78 1.03 -7.35
N PHE A 356 19.77 0.77 -8.23
CA PHE A 356 20.20 1.71 -9.26
C PHE A 356 19.06 2.05 -10.24
N ASP A 357 18.42 1.04 -10.80
CA ASP A 357 17.34 1.23 -11.77
C ASP A 357 16.12 1.94 -11.17
N GLU A 358 15.76 1.60 -9.92
CA GLU A 358 14.67 2.24 -9.19
C GLU A 358 14.99 3.71 -8.89
N THR A 359 16.23 3.99 -8.51
CA THR A 359 16.71 5.35 -8.28
C THR A 359 16.77 6.13 -9.60
N ALA A 360 17.19 5.50 -10.69
CA ALA A 360 17.23 6.11 -12.03
C ALA A 360 15.82 6.45 -12.56
N GLU A 361 14.81 5.60 -12.29
CA GLU A 361 13.41 5.92 -12.63
C GLU A 361 12.91 7.19 -11.91
N GLU A 362 13.41 7.47 -10.72
CA GLU A 362 13.01 8.62 -9.91
C GLU A 362 13.86 9.89 -10.17
N TRP A 363 15.05 9.72 -10.73
CA TRP A 363 15.93 10.83 -11.11
C TRP A 363 15.65 11.23 -12.56
N GLU A 364 15.00 12.38 -12.77
CA GLU A 364 14.91 13.01 -14.10
C GLU A 364 16.25 13.73 -14.36
N ASP A 365 17.19 13.09 -15.02
CA ASP A 365 18.42 13.76 -15.49
C ASP A 365 18.11 14.59 -16.73
N GLU A 366 18.53 15.86 -16.72
CA GLU A 366 18.56 16.70 -17.92
C GLU A 366 19.58 16.08 -18.89
N GLN A 367 19.16 15.84 -20.12
CA GLN A 367 20.04 15.34 -21.18
C GLN A 367 21.06 16.42 -21.56
N GLU A 368 22.25 16.38 -21.02
CA GLU A 368 23.37 17.13 -21.53
C GLU A 368 23.92 16.49 -22.81
N ASN A 369 23.73 17.14 -23.95
CA ASN A 369 24.13 16.69 -25.29
C ASN A 369 25.60 16.97 -25.64
N ASN A 370 26.54 16.95 -24.72
CA ASN A 370 27.95 17.19 -25.01
C ASN A 370 28.79 15.93 -24.76
N SER A 371 29.08 15.20 -25.83
CA SER A 371 30.13 14.16 -25.80
C SER A 371 31.50 14.82 -25.96
N PRO A 372 32.44 14.67 -25.02
CA PRO A 372 33.79 15.17 -25.18
C PRO A 372 34.53 14.45 -26.32
N LEU A 373 35.34 15.15 -27.06
CA LEU A 373 36.23 14.59 -28.10
C LEU A 373 37.12 13.51 -27.49
N LYS A 374 37.03 12.27 -28.02
CA LYS A 374 37.81 11.12 -27.53
C LYS A 374 39.30 11.31 -27.78
N ALA A 375 40.10 11.55 -26.75
CA ALA A 375 41.56 11.58 -26.82
C ALA A 375 42.11 10.27 -26.17
N GLN A 376 42.63 9.34 -26.97
CA GLN A 376 43.12 8.02 -26.52
C GLN A 376 44.14 8.08 -25.37
N ASN A 377 45.04 9.07 -25.40
CA ASN A 377 46.06 9.24 -24.35
C ASN A 377 45.45 9.54 -22.97
N ILE A 378 44.38 10.33 -22.93
CA ILE A 378 43.74 10.72 -21.66
C ILE A 378 42.97 9.53 -21.06
N ILE A 379 42.33 8.74 -21.93
CA ILE A 379 41.64 7.51 -21.48
C ILE A 379 42.65 6.50 -20.91
N GLN A 380 43.82 6.36 -21.52
CA GLN A 380 44.87 5.48 -21.04
C GLN A 380 45.43 5.90 -19.69
N GLU A 381 45.66 7.24 -19.50
CA GLU A 381 46.09 7.78 -18.22
C GLU A 381 45.03 7.54 -17.11
N GLU A 382 43.76 7.71 -17.45
CA GLU A 382 42.68 7.48 -16.52
C GLU A 382 42.57 5.98 -16.12
N ILE A 383 42.76 5.04 -17.05
CA ILE A 383 42.83 3.60 -16.76
C ILE A 383 43.99 3.28 -15.80
N GLU A 384 45.20 3.83 -16.04
CA GLU A 384 46.36 3.65 -15.18
C GLU A 384 46.15 4.18 -13.77
N GLU A 385 45.50 5.32 -13.66
CA GLU A 385 45.13 5.95 -12.39
C GLU A 385 44.14 5.08 -11.62
N LEU A 386 43.09 4.57 -12.27
CA LEU A 386 42.11 3.69 -11.65
C LEU A 386 42.73 2.34 -11.24
N ARG A 387 43.66 1.76 -12.02
CA ARG A 387 44.39 0.55 -11.64
C ARG A 387 45.19 0.76 -10.36
N ARG A 388 45.85 1.89 -10.23
CA ARG A 388 46.59 2.26 -9.03
C ARG A 388 45.66 2.36 -7.80
N TYR A 389 44.44 2.90 -7.96
CA TYR A 389 43.48 2.94 -6.87
C TYR A 389 43.03 1.55 -6.46
N ILE A 390 42.83 0.64 -7.41
CA ILE A 390 42.52 -0.78 -7.10
C ILE A 390 43.63 -1.43 -6.30
N GLU A 391 44.89 -1.26 -6.69
CA GLU A 391 46.04 -1.81 -5.97
C GLU A 391 46.12 -1.30 -4.53
N LEU A 392 45.87 0.00 -4.32
CA LEU A 392 45.83 0.60 -2.98
C LEU A 392 44.69 0.02 -2.13
N ALA A 393 43.49 -0.15 -2.72
CA ALA A 393 42.36 -0.74 -2.03
C ALA A 393 42.58 -2.21 -1.63
N GLU A 394 43.27 -2.99 -2.49
CA GLU A 394 43.59 -4.41 -2.23
C GLU A 394 44.62 -4.60 -1.12
N GLN A 395 45.44 -3.59 -0.85
CA GLN A 395 46.37 -3.62 0.28
C GLN A 395 45.69 -3.45 1.64
N ILE A 396 44.42 -3.03 1.66
CA ILE A 396 43.60 -2.89 2.86
C ILE A 396 42.87 -4.23 3.11
N ASP A 397 43.45 -5.08 3.95
CA ASP A 397 42.90 -6.43 4.24
C ASP A 397 41.62 -6.32 5.11
N LYS A 398 41.70 -5.61 6.25
CA LYS A 398 40.57 -5.35 7.16
C LYS A 398 40.50 -3.87 7.44
N ASP A 399 39.43 -3.26 6.98
CA ASP A 399 39.20 -1.85 7.23
C ASP A 399 38.80 -1.56 8.70
N GLU A 400 39.01 -0.35 9.16
CA GLU A 400 38.71 0.07 10.54
C GLU A 400 37.18 0.05 10.80
N LYS A 401 36.36 0.26 9.78
CA LYS A 401 34.91 0.17 9.85
C LYS A 401 34.47 -1.28 10.12
N GLY A 402 35.09 -2.26 9.46
CA GLY A 402 34.84 -3.70 9.71
C GLY A 402 35.24 -4.13 11.11
N LYS A 403 36.37 -3.61 11.64
CA LYS A 403 36.77 -3.86 13.03
C LYS A 403 35.78 -3.24 14.02
N ALA A 404 35.31 -2.02 13.74
CA ALA A 404 34.32 -1.35 14.55
C ALA A 404 32.97 -2.10 14.53
N LEU A 405 32.63 -2.76 13.42
CA LEU A 405 31.44 -3.64 13.35
C LEU A 405 31.52 -4.77 14.38
N LEU A 406 32.64 -5.48 14.47
CA LEU A 406 32.79 -6.57 15.41
C LEU A 406 32.65 -6.10 16.88
N ALA A 407 33.25 -4.96 17.23
CA ALA A 407 33.12 -4.37 18.56
C ALA A 407 31.67 -3.87 18.84
N SER A 408 31.00 -3.32 17.84
CA SER A 408 29.63 -2.85 18.00
C SER A 408 28.62 -4.00 18.16
N LEU A 409 28.85 -5.13 17.46
CA LEU A 409 28.01 -6.32 17.62
C LEU A 409 28.11 -6.88 19.03
N GLU A 410 29.31 -6.94 19.61
CA GLU A 410 29.49 -7.39 21.00
C GLU A 410 28.69 -6.53 21.97
N THR A 411 28.81 -5.20 21.86
CA THR A 411 28.08 -4.25 22.70
C THR A 411 26.56 -4.37 22.51
N ALA A 412 26.11 -4.50 21.25
CA ALA A 412 24.70 -4.58 20.92
C ALA A 412 24.07 -5.90 21.38
N PHE A 413 24.76 -7.03 21.27
CA PHE A 413 24.27 -8.32 21.78
C PHE A 413 24.20 -8.37 23.30
N ILE A 414 25.12 -7.70 24.01
CA ILE A 414 25.00 -7.50 25.46
C ILE A 414 23.71 -6.72 25.76
N LYS A 415 23.43 -5.66 24.99
CA LYS A 415 22.21 -4.88 25.15
C LYS A 415 20.95 -5.69 24.91
N LEU A 416 20.92 -6.56 23.88
CA LEU A 416 19.81 -7.48 23.64
C LEU A 416 19.60 -8.46 24.81
N SER A 417 20.70 -8.94 25.43
CA SER A 417 20.61 -9.79 26.63
C SER A 417 19.97 -9.06 27.80
N GLU A 418 20.31 -7.78 28.02
CA GLU A 418 19.66 -6.93 29.04
C GLU A 418 18.16 -6.76 28.78
N LEU A 419 17.75 -6.71 27.51
CA LEU A 419 16.36 -6.58 27.10
C LEU A 419 15.60 -7.92 27.07
N ASN A 420 16.27 -9.05 27.36
CA ASN A 420 15.77 -10.41 27.16
C ASN A 420 15.30 -10.69 25.72
N ALA A 421 15.86 -9.99 24.76
CA ALA A 421 15.52 -10.11 23.36
C ALA A 421 16.29 -11.24 22.65
N PRO A 422 15.74 -11.85 21.58
CA PRO A 422 16.45 -12.84 20.79
C PRO A 422 17.78 -12.32 20.25
N GLN A 423 18.83 -13.14 20.29
CA GLN A 423 20.17 -12.79 19.80
C GLN A 423 20.20 -12.86 18.26
N LYS A 424 19.51 -11.94 17.62
CA LYS A 424 19.39 -11.82 16.15
C LYS A 424 19.74 -10.42 15.71
N ALA A 425 20.55 -10.30 14.65
CA ALA A 425 20.94 -9.01 14.08
C ALA A 425 20.72 -8.98 12.56
N ILE A 426 20.20 -7.88 12.04
CA ILE A 426 20.23 -7.59 10.62
C ILE A 426 21.24 -6.47 10.33
N ILE A 427 22.13 -6.71 9.39
CA ILE A 427 23.14 -5.74 8.92
C ILE A 427 22.76 -5.30 7.52
N PHE A 428 22.54 -3.99 7.34
CA PHE A 428 22.22 -3.40 6.05
C PHE A 428 23.45 -2.82 5.36
N THR A 429 23.60 -3.13 4.07
CA THR A 429 24.59 -2.52 3.17
C THR A 429 23.94 -2.19 1.82
N GLU A 430 24.47 -1.20 1.09
CA GLU A 430 23.96 -0.83 -0.23
C GLU A 430 24.63 -1.60 -1.38
N SER A 431 25.78 -2.30 -1.14
CA SER A 431 26.58 -2.99 -2.14
C SER A 431 26.68 -4.49 -1.87
N LYS A 432 26.47 -5.33 -2.91
CA LYS A 432 26.70 -6.77 -2.84
C LYS A 432 28.17 -7.11 -2.53
N ARG A 433 29.12 -6.35 -3.07
CA ARG A 433 30.54 -6.54 -2.80
C ARG A 433 30.87 -6.30 -1.33
N THR A 434 30.24 -5.29 -0.72
CA THR A 434 30.34 -5.08 0.73
C THR A 434 29.67 -6.21 1.50
N GLN A 435 28.53 -6.72 1.04
CA GLN A 435 27.84 -7.86 1.65
C GLN A 435 28.76 -9.11 1.68
N GLU A 436 29.44 -9.40 0.58
CA GLU A 436 30.40 -10.51 0.49
C GLU A 436 31.61 -10.29 1.42
N TYR A 437 32.13 -9.07 1.47
CA TYR A 437 33.22 -8.71 2.39
C TYR A 437 32.82 -8.93 3.86
N LEU A 438 31.64 -8.46 4.24
CA LEU A 438 31.13 -8.63 5.61
C LEU A 438 30.88 -10.09 5.95
N PHE A 439 30.44 -10.90 4.99
CA PHE A 439 30.28 -12.34 5.18
C PHE A 439 31.63 -13.01 5.51
N GLU A 440 32.68 -12.75 4.73
CA GLU A 440 33.99 -13.29 4.99
C GLU A 440 34.60 -12.77 6.31
N LEU A 441 34.35 -11.51 6.68
CA LEU A 441 34.78 -10.95 7.95
C LEU A 441 34.10 -11.64 9.13
N LEU A 442 32.77 -11.81 9.08
CA LEU A 442 31.96 -12.36 10.16
C LEU A 442 32.04 -13.87 10.25
N LYS A 443 32.25 -14.60 9.14
CA LYS A 443 32.47 -16.04 9.09
C LYS A 443 33.61 -16.49 9.99
N ASN A 444 34.65 -15.69 10.07
CA ASN A 444 35.82 -15.93 10.90
C ASN A 444 35.73 -15.34 12.32
N SER A 445 34.52 -14.91 12.74
CA SER A 445 34.24 -14.33 14.04
C SER A 445 33.42 -15.31 14.91
N PRO A 446 33.19 -15.00 16.20
CA PRO A 446 32.34 -15.84 17.06
C PRO A 446 30.90 -16.00 16.57
N TYR A 447 30.46 -15.17 15.60
CA TYR A 447 29.10 -15.14 15.06
C TYR A 447 28.91 -15.99 13.79
N GLY A 448 29.99 -16.61 13.27
CA GLY A 448 29.96 -17.35 12.00
C GLY A 448 29.51 -18.79 12.09
N GLY A 449 29.55 -19.38 13.29
CA GLY A 449 29.44 -20.84 13.43
C GLY A 449 30.69 -21.58 12.91
N GLU A 450 30.57 -22.89 12.66
CA GLU A 450 31.72 -23.67 12.19
C GLU A 450 32.13 -23.37 10.73
N ASN A 451 31.14 -23.07 9.86
CA ASN A 451 31.36 -22.86 8.42
C ASN A 451 30.62 -21.63 7.85
N GLY A 452 30.16 -20.70 8.68
CA GLY A 452 29.38 -19.55 8.28
C GLY A 452 27.87 -19.82 8.26
N GLU A 453 27.41 -20.95 8.78
CA GLU A 453 25.99 -21.34 8.78
C GLU A 453 25.11 -20.46 9.69
N GLU A 454 25.70 -19.71 10.63
CA GLU A 454 24.97 -18.74 11.44
C GLU A 454 24.79 -17.37 10.75
N ILE A 455 25.23 -17.24 9.51
CA ILE A 455 25.10 -16.01 8.72
C ILE A 455 24.28 -16.29 7.47
N VAL A 456 23.27 -15.45 7.21
CA VAL A 456 22.46 -15.49 5.98
C VAL A 456 22.75 -14.26 5.14
N LEU A 457 23.04 -14.46 3.86
CA LEU A 457 23.08 -13.40 2.85
C LEU A 457 21.69 -13.23 2.24
N PHE A 458 21.21 -12.00 2.18
CA PHE A 458 19.89 -11.67 1.66
C PHE A 458 19.99 -10.49 0.68
N ASN A 459 19.77 -10.73 -0.60
CA ASN A 459 19.86 -9.74 -1.66
C ASN A 459 18.73 -9.93 -2.69
N GLY A 460 18.68 -9.09 -3.73
CA GLY A 460 17.62 -9.16 -4.74
C GLY A 460 17.56 -10.51 -5.49
N ASP A 461 18.71 -11.11 -5.79
CA ASP A 461 18.79 -12.34 -6.57
C ASP A 461 18.69 -13.60 -5.72
N ASN A 462 19.26 -13.60 -4.52
CA ASN A 462 19.37 -14.76 -3.62
C ASN A 462 19.84 -16.05 -4.32
N SER A 463 20.83 -15.92 -5.20
CA SER A 463 21.26 -17.01 -6.10
C SER A 463 22.49 -17.77 -5.62
N SER A 464 23.01 -17.51 -4.41
CA SER A 464 24.17 -18.18 -3.85
C SER A 464 23.97 -19.70 -3.68
N LYS A 465 25.06 -20.46 -3.53
CA LYS A 465 24.99 -21.91 -3.31
C LYS A 465 24.28 -22.23 -1.99
N GLU A 466 24.57 -21.45 -0.97
CA GLU A 466 23.99 -21.54 0.37
C GLU A 466 22.48 -21.26 0.32
N ALA A 467 22.07 -20.19 -0.35
CA ALA A 467 20.66 -19.85 -0.52
C ALA A 467 19.89 -20.96 -1.27
N ARG A 468 20.48 -21.56 -2.29
CA ARG A 468 19.87 -22.70 -3.01
C ARG A 468 19.70 -23.92 -2.11
N LYS A 469 20.68 -24.22 -1.25
CA LYS A 469 20.59 -25.33 -0.30
C LYS A 469 19.50 -25.09 0.73
N ILE A 470 19.46 -23.90 1.32
CA ILE A 470 18.41 -23.49 2.28
C ILE A 470 17.03 -23.62 1.64
N TYR A 471 16.88 -23.16 0.40
CA TYR A 471 15.63 -23.26 -0.34
C TYR A 471 15.20 -24.70 -0.60
N GLN A 472 16.12 -25.58 -1.00
CA GLN A 472 15.80 -27.01 -1.21
C GLN A 472 15.36 -27.72 0.07
N ASP A 473 16.00 -27.43 1.19
CA ASP A 473 15.65 -28.01 2.48
C ASP A 473 14.30 -27.48 2.96
N TRP A 474 14.02 -26.19 2.72
CA TRP A 474 12.75 -25.55 3.02
C TRP A 474 11.60 -26.15 2.19
N LEU A 475 11.81 -26.38 0.89
CA LEU A 475 10.81 -27.05 0.04
C LEU A 475 10.43 -28.44 0.56
N LYS A 476 11.41 -29.22 1.03
CA LYS A 476 11.14 -30.54 1.61
C LYS A 476 10.37 -30.43 2.91
N LYS A 477 10.72 -29.43 3.76
CA LYS A 477 10.08 -29.19 5.05
C LYS A 477 8.61 -28.77 4.86
N HIS A 478 8.30 -27.98 3.84
CA HIS A 478 6.98 -27.40 3.63
C HIS A 478 6.17 -28.06 2.49
N GLN A 479 6.59 -29.23 2.04
CA GLN A 479 5.86 -29.98 1.01
C GLN A 479 4.44 -30.28 1.47
N GLY A 480 3.41 -29.84 0.72
CA GLY A 480 2.00 -30.03 1.07
C GLY A 480 1.42 -28.93 1.94
N SER A 481 2.04 -27.77 2.01
CA SER A 481 1.51 -26.58 2.68
C SER A 481 1.36 -25.40 1.72
N ASP A 482 0.56 -24.39 2.11
CA ASP A 482 0.36 -23.16 1.36
C ASP A 482 1.53 -22.16 1.48
N LYS A 483 2.59 -22.53 2.21
CA LYS A 483 3.84 -21.75 2.27
C LYS A 483 4.60 -21.79 0.94
N ILE A 484 4.46 -22.89 0.19
CA ILE A 484 5.05 -23.00 -1.16
C ILE A 484 4.10 -22.32 -2.14
N THR A 485 4.51 -21.14 -2.62
CA THR A 485 3.68 -20.31 -3.52
C THR A 485 3.82 -20.73 -4.99
N GLY A 486 4.84 -21.53 -5.32
CA GLY A 486 5.21 -21.86 -6.70
C GLY A 486 6.07 -20.78 -7.39
N SER A 487 6.26 -19.64 -6.77
CA SER A 487 7.20 -18.60 -7.21
C SER A 487 8.57 -18.85 -6.57
N LYS A 488 9.54 -19.33 -7.37
CA LYS A 488 10.90 -19.61 -6.86
C LYS A 488 11.51 -18.44 -6.10
N THR A 489 11.32 -17.23 -6.57
CA THR A 489 11.86 -16.02 -5.93
C THR A 489 11.21 -15.77 -4.56
N ALA A 490 9.87 -15.81 -4.49
CA ALA A 490 9.14 -15.62 -3.24
C ALA A 490 9.47 -16.74 -2.24
N ASP A 491 9.46 -18.00 -2.68
CA ASP A 491 9.73 -19.16 -1.86
C ASP A 491 11.18 -19.17 -1.33
N THR A 492 12.18 -18.74 -2.16
CA THR A 492 13.58 -18.60 -1.70
C THR A 492 13.69 -17.51 -0.62
N ARG A 493 13.00 -16.38 -0.78
CA ARG A 493 13.01 -15.31 0.24
C ARG A 493 12.38 -15.78 1.55
N ALA A 494 11.25 -16.47 1.48
CA ALA A 494 10.59 -17.05 2.66
C ALA A 494 11.51 -18.08 3.36
N ALA A 495 12.19 -18.93 2.61
CA ALA A 495 13.13 -19.91 3.13
C ALA A 495 14.29 -19.27 3.88
N LEU A 496 14.88 -18.20 3.33
CA LEU A 496 15.99 -17.48 3.95
C LEU A 496 15.57 -16.75 5.23
N VAL A 497 14.38 -16.13 5.24
CA VAL A 497 13.82 -15.47 6.43
C VAL A 497 13.52 -16.50 7.53
N GLU A 498 12.93 -17.65 7.18
CA GLU A 498 12.67 -18.73 8.13
C GLU A 498 13.99 -19.32 8.68
N TYR A 499 14.99 -19.49 7.84
CA TYR A 499 16.33 -19.96 8.27
C TYR A 499 16.97 -18.94 9.23
N PHE A 500 16.87 -17.64 8.95
CA PHE A 500 17.33 -16.60 9.87
C PHE A 500 16.59 -16.66 11.20
N LYS A 501 15.26 -16.82 11.17
CA LYS A 501 14.46 -16.93 12.38
C LYS A 501 14.86 -18.13 13.24
N GLU A 502 15.05 -19.30 12.63
CA GLU A 502 15.24 -20.56 13.36
C GLU A 502 16.70 -20.88 13.70
N LYS A 503 17.65 -20.57 12.81
CA LYS A 503 19.04 -21.04 12.90
C LYS A 503 20.07 -19.92 12.94
N ALA A 504 20.09 -19.03 11.95
CA ALA A 504 21.17 -18.06 11.82
C ALA A 504 21.05 -16.93 12.86
N THR A 505 22.20 -16.41 13.29
CA THR A 505 22.33 -15.31 14.25
C THR A 505 22.34 -13.96 13.53
N ILE A 506 22.97 -13.89 12.36
CA ILE A 506 23.11 -12.64 11.59
C ILE A 506 22.52 -12.80 10.19
N MET A 507 21.76 -11.81 9.75
CA MET A 507 21.37 -11.61 8.36
C MET A 507 22.10 -10.38 7.81
N ILE A 508 22.84 -10.53 6.70
CA ILE A 508 23.43 -9.40 5.97
C ILE A 508 22.55 -9.15 4.75
N ALA A 509 21.89 -8.00 4.71
CA ALA A 509 20.91 -7.69 3.69
C ALA A 509 21.31 -6.48 2.85
N THR A 510 21.06 -6.56 1.53
CA THR A 510 21.07 -5.38 0.67
C THR A 510 19.71 -4.65 0.76
N GLU A 511 19.66 -3.40 0.32
CA GLU A 511 18.42 -2.59 0.32
C GLU A 511 17.29 -3.31 -0.43
N ALA A 512 17.51 -3.64 -1.71
CA ALA A 512 16.53 -4.32 -2.55
C ALA A 512 16.18 -5.73 -2.03
N GLY A 513 17.14 -6.45 -1.46
CA GLY A 513 16.89 -7.73 -0.84
C GLY A 513 15.90 -7.62 0.32
N SER A 514 16.10 -6.65 1.19
CA SER A 514 15.31 -6.50 2.42
C SER A 514 13.90 -5.93 2.23
N GLU A 515 13.57 -5.47 1.04
CA GLU A 515 12.23 -4.93 0.77
C GLU A 515 11.14 -5.98 0.96
N GLY A 516 10.08 -5.59 1.68
CA GLY A 516 8.90 -6.43 1.89
C GLY A 516 9.03 -7.54 2.94
N ILE A 517 10.21 -7.79 3.52
CA ILE A 517 10.36 -8.81 4.57
C ILE A 517 9.87 -8.32 5.93
N ASN A 518 9.35 -9.26 6.72
CA ASN A 518 8.95 -9.03 8.11
C ASN A 518 9.97 -9.68 9.05
N LEU A 519 10.63 -8.86 9.88
CA LEU A 519 11.66 -9.28 10.81
C LEU A 519 11.33 -8.87 12.27
N GLN A 520 10.07 -8.92 12.66
CA GLN A 520 9.63 -8.58 14.02
C GLN A 520 10.31 -9.39 15.14
N PHE A 521 10.81 -10.58 14.83
CA PHE A 521 11.57 -11.40 15.75
C PHE A 521 13.03 -10.94 15.97
N CYS A 522 13.47 -9.93 15.22
CA CYS A 522 14.80 -9.34 15.29
C CYS A 522 14.70 -7.92 15.87
N SER A 523 15.48 -7.63 16.90
CA SER A 523 15.49 -6.33 17.60
C SER A 523 16.83 -5.60 17.51
N LEU A 524 17.76 -6.06 16.65
CA LEU A 524 19.03 -5.36 16.39
C LEU A 524 19.17 -5.06 14.89
N ILE A 525 19.25 -3.78 14.59
CA ILE A 525 19.47 -3.24 13.26
C ILE A 525 20.84 -2.59 13.23
N VAL A 526 21.65 -2.95 12.26
CA VAL A 526 22.97 -2.38 12.03
C VAL A 526 22.97 -1.74 10.64
N ASN A 527 23.00 -0.43 10.56
CA ASN A 527 23.20 0.32 9.32
C ASN A 527 24.72 0.41 9.06
N TYR A 528 25.30 -0.61 8.43
CA TYR A 528 26.71 -0.56 8.04
C TYR A 528 26.95 0.59 7.07
N ASP A 529 26.06 0.74 6.08
CA ASP A 529 25.97 1.92 5.23
C ASP A 529 24.73 2.73 5.62
N LEU A 530 24.95 3.98 6.00
CA LEU A 530 23.85 4.87 6.36
C LEU A 530 23.23 5.48 5.09
N PRO A 531 21.95 5.23 4.78
CA PRO A 531 21.30 5.86 3.64
C PRO A 531 21.24 7.38 3.83
N TRP A 532 21.46 8.13 2.75
CA TRP A 532 21.32 9.59 2.76
C TRP A 532 19.84 10.01 2.65
N ASN A 533 18.99 9.08 2.26
CA ASN A 533 17.55 9.26 2.20
C ASN A 533 16.89 8.87 3.55
N PRO A 534 16.27 9.83 4.26
CA PRO A 534 15.65 9.55 5.56
C PRO A 534 14.48 8.55 5.47
N GLN A 535 13.77 8.50 4.35
CA GLN A 535 12.70 7.53 4.14
C GLN A 535 13.23 6.09 4.07
N ARG A 536 14.38 5.87 3.44
CA ARG A 536 15.04 4.55 3.42
C ARG A 536 15.48 4.11 4.81
N VAL A 537 15.99 5.02 5.62
CA VAL A 537 16.33 4.73 7.03
C VAL A 537 15.10 4.27 7.79
N GLU A 538 13.98 4.98 7.67
CA GLU A 538 12.73 4.61 8.32
C GLU A 538 12.20 3.26 7.80
N GLN A 539 12.29 3.00 6.51
CA GLN A 539 11.93 1.72 5.91
C GLN A 539 12.77 0.56 6.48
N ARG A 540 14.11 0.72 6.64
CA ARG A 540 14.96 -0.29 7.27
C ARG A 540 14.55 -0.57 8.71
N ILE A 541 14.36 0.49 9.50
CA ILE A 541 13.93 0.36 10.90
C ILE A 541 12.54 -0.30 10.96
N GLY A 542 11.65 0.07 10.06
CA GLY A 542 10.31 -0.51 9.94
C GLY A 542 10.27 -2.00 9.58
N ARG A 543 11.38 -2.65 9.20
CA ARG A 543 11.44 -4.13 9.03
C ARG A 543 11.35 -4.85 10.36
N CYS A 544 11.93 -4.29 11.41
CA CYS A 544 11.95 -4.85 12.77
C CYS A 544 11.00 -4.10 13.72
N HIS A 545 10.98 -2.77 13.65
CA HIS A 545 10.21 -1.90 14.54
C HIS A 545 8.82 -1.59 13.95
N ARG A 546 7.89 -2.52 14.13
CA ARG A 546 6.52 -2.43 13.65
C ARG A 546 5.57 -3.13 14.61
N TYR A 547 4.27 -3.06 14.34
CA TYR A 547 3.27 -3.78 15.12
C TYR A 547 3.66 -5.25 15.33
N GLY A 548 3.58 -5.73 16.59
CA GLY A 548 3.96 -7.09 16.96
C GLY A 548 5.43 -7.26 17.36
N GLN A 549 6.24 -6.18 17.40
CA GLN A 549 7.56 -6.21 18.02
C GLN A 549 7.43 -6.19 19.55
N GLU A 550 7.98 -7.20 20.20
CA GLU A 550 7.87 -7.37 21.68
C GLU A 550 8.99 -6.67 22.46
N TYR A 551 10.10 -6.35 21.80
CA TYR A 551 11.32 -5.81 22.43
C TYR A 551 11.69 -4.45 21.86
N ASP A 552 12.33 -3.62 22.67
CA ASP A 552 12.92 -2.38 22.16
C ASP A 552 13.97 -2.68 21.09
N VAL A 553 13.98 -1.87 20.02
CA VAL A 553 14.84 -2.10 18.86
C VAL A 553 16.12 -1.30 18.97
N VAL A 554 17.25 -1.99 19.02
CA VAL A 554 18.58 -1.39 19.03
C VAL A 554 18.99 -1.06 17.60
N VAL A 555 19.40 0.21 17.34
CA VAL A 555 19.79 0.70 16.01
C VAL A 555 21.24 1.19 16.06
N VAL A 556 22.14 0.46 15.39
CA VAL A 556 23.56 0.79 15.32
C VAL A 556 23.85 1.55 14.03
N ASN A 557 24.51 2.70 14.12
CA ASN A 557 24.96 3.50 12.99
C ASN A 557 26.46 3.78 13.09
N PHE A 558 27.15 3.79 11.93
CA PHE A 558 28.59 4.05 11.86
C PHE A 558 28.89 5.48 11.42
N ILE A 559 29.88 6.11 12.05
CA ILE A 559 30.34 7.46 11.72
C ILE A 559 31.86 7.49 11.59
N ASP A 560 32.36 7.91 10.43
CA ASP A 560 33.77 8.25 10.23
C ASP A 560 34.08 9.62 10.87
N LYS A 561 34.91 9.60 11.94
CA LYS A 561 35.32 10.85 12.63
C LYS A 561 36.06 11.84 11.76
N THR A 562 36.69 11.36 10.70
CA THR A 562 37.50 12.21 9.80
C THR A 562 36.66 12.85 8.69
N ASN A 563 35.47 12.28 8.41
CA ASN A 563 34.57 12.77 7.37
C ASN A 563 33.48 13.68 7.95
N GLU A 564 33.68 14.98 7.80
CA GLU A 564 32.72 15.99 8.29
C GLU A 564 31.35 15.86 7.62
N ALA A 565 31.30 15.49 6.34
CA ALA A 565 30.04 15.36 5.62
C ALA A 565 29.21 14.17 6.16
N ASP A 566 29.81 12.99 6.41
CA ASP A 566 29.12 11.84 6.99
C ASP A 566 28.58 12.17 8.39
N ARG A 567 29.39 12.90 9.19
CA ARG A 567 28.94 13.36 10.51
C ARG A 567 27.72 14.27 10.40
N ARG A 568 27.71 15.19 9.46
CA ARG A 568 26.60 16.12 9.24
C ARG A 568 25.34 15.44 8.69
N VAL A 569 25.50 14.45 7.82
CA VAL A 569 24.38 13.61 7.38
C VAL A 569 23.77 12.90 8.58
N TYR A 570 24.59 12.26 9.43
CA TYR A 570 24.07 11.61 10.63
C TYR A 570 23.37 12.60 11.58
N GLU A 571 23.99 13.76 11.86
CA GLU A 571 23.39 14.81 12.70
C GLU A 571 22.03 15.25 12.16
N LEU A 572 21.92 15.42 10.83
CA LEU A 572 20.66 15.77 10.16
C LEU A 572 19.60 14.68 10.43
N LEU A 573 19.95 13.40 10.21
CA LEU A 573 19.04 12.26 10.38
C LEU A 573 18.67 12.05 11.85
N ALA A 574 19.63 12.14 12.76
CA ALA A 574 19.43 11.86 14.18
C ALA A 574 18.75 13.00 14.95
N GLN A 575 19.22 14.25 14.76
CA GLN A 575 18.78 15.38 15.58
C GLN A 575 17.60 16.12 14.98
N LYS A 576 17.57 16.28 13.63
CA LYS A 576 16.49 17.02 12.98
C LYS A 576 15.31 16.14 12.62
N PHE A 577 15.58 14.91 12.16
CA PHE A 577 14.52 13.97 11.80
C PHE A 577 14.19 12.99 12.92
N GLN A 578 14.97 12.95 14.01
CA GLN A 578 14.76 12.08 15.18
C GLN A 578 14.50 10.62 14.79
N LEU A 579 15.16 10.12 13.73
CA LEU A 579 14.87 8.80 13.16
C LEU A 579 15.27 7.63 14.07
N PHE A 580 16.23 7.85 14.96
CA PHE A 580 16.87 6.76 15.70
C PHE A 580 16.44 6.69 17.15
N ASP A 581 15.68 7.64 17.69
CA ASP A 581 15.36 7.73 19.11
C ASP A 581 13.85 7.73 19.37
N GLY A 582 13.44 7.26 20.55
CA GLY A 582 12.07 7.29 21.04
C GLY A 582 11.19 6.15 20.56
N VAL A 583 9.89 6.26 20.83
CA VAL A 583 8.90 5.23 20.48
C VAL A 583 8.55 5.25 18.98
N PHE A 584 8.55 6.43 18.37
CA PHE A 584 7.99 6.63 17.02
C PHE A 584 9.01 7.11 15.99
N GLY A 585 10.28 7.38 16.37
CA GLY A 585 11.24 8.01 15.45
C GLY A 585 10.78 9.40 15.00
N ALA A 586 11.22 9.83 13.81
CA ALA A 586 10.69 11.05 13.20
C ALA A 586 9.18 10.92 13.01
N SER A 587 8.46 11.97 13.38
CA SER A 587 7.06 12.02 13.00
C SER A 587 7.00 11.98 11.46
N ASP A 588 6.05 11.23 10.90
CA ASP A 588 5.77 11.19 9.45
C ASP A 588 5.60 12.60 8.88
N GLU A 589 5.18 13.50 9.72
CA GLU A 589 5.08 14.92 9.50
C GLU A 589 6.41 15.56 9.07
N ILE A 590 7.54 15.14 9.69
CA ILE A 590 8.88 15.61 9.33
C ILE A 590 9.35 14.98 8.03
N LEU A 591 9.19 13.67 7.89
CA LEU A 591 9.58 12.95 6.66
C LEU A 591 8.77 13.38 5.44
N GLY A 592 7.47 13.62 5.62
CA GLY A 592 6.61 14.12 4.56
C GLY A 592 6.94 15.55 4.12
N ARG A 593 7.47 16.40 5.01
CA ARG A 593 7.85 17.81 4.71
C ARG A 593 9.11 17.96 3.88
N ILE A 594 9.94 16.95 3.84
CA ILE A 594 11.24 16.97 3.16
C ILE A 594 11.09 16.92 1.61
N GLY A 595 9.89 16.82 1.09
CA GLY A 595 9.69 16.59 -0.33
C GLY A 595 9.93 15.13 -0.71
N SER A 596 10.66 14.83 -1.78
CA SER A 596 11.16 13.47 -1.97
C SER A 596 12.48 13.34 -1.20
N GLY A 597 12.70 12.22 -0.50
CA GLY A 597 14.00 11.92 0.11
C GLY A 597 15.15 11.99 -0.89
N ILE A 598 14.86 11.88 -2.17
CA ILE A 598 15.74 12.02 -3.33
C ILE A 598 16.24 13.44 -3.47
N ASP A 599 15.45 14.48 -3.19
CA ASP A 599 15.91 15.87 -3.26
C ASP A 599 16.99 16.12 -2.21
N ILE A 600 16.91 15.47 -1.04
CA ILE A 600 17.96 15.53 -0.02
C ILE A 600 19.20 14.78 -0.49
N GLU A 601 19.06 13.59 -1.06
CA GLU A 601 20.20 12.85 -1.61
C GLU A 601 20.92 13.66 -2.69
N LYS A 602 20.20 14.29 -3.63
CA LYS A 602 20.78 15.17 -4.66
C LYS A 602 21.60 16.31 -4.05
N ARG A 603 21.04 17.00 -3.05
CA ARG A 603 21.72 18.10 -2.36
C ARG A 603 22.94 17.64 -1.56
N ILE A 604 22.86 16.47 -0.93
CA ILE A 604 24.02 15.88 -0.26
C ILE A 604 25.11 15.58 -1.28
N VAL A 605 24.78 14.97 -2.43
CA VAL A 605 25.74 14.74 -3.52
C VAL A 605 26.39 16.04 -4.00
N GLU A 606 25.60 17.10 -4.20
CA GLU A 606 26.11 18.44 -4.57
C GLU A 606 27.11 18.98 -3.54
N ILE A 607 26.81 18.83 -2.24
CA ILE A 607 27.73 19.23 -1.15
C ILE A 607 29.05 18.45 -1.22
N TYR A 608 28.98 17.12 -1.41
CA TYR A 608 30.18 16.28 -1.57
C TYR A 608 31.02 16.67 -2.80
N GLN A 609 30.38 17.09 -3.89
CA GLN A 609 31.05 17.50 -5.13
C GLN A 609 31.66 18.89 -5.06
N THR A 610 30.98 19.86 -4.46
CA THR A 610 31.34 21.30 -4.54
C THR A 610 32.14 21.79 -3.34
N CYS A 611 31.88 21.26 -2.12
CA CYS A 611 32.53 21.73 -0.91
C CYS A 611 33.86 20.99 -0.65
N ARG A 612 34.93 21.75 -0.36
CA ARG A 612 36.29 21.18 -0.15
C ARG A 612 36.80 21.34 1.28
N THR A 613 36.32 22.34 1.99
CA THR A 613 36.75 22.61 3.37
C THR A 613 35.64 22.27 4.37
N LYS A 614 36.05 21.95 5.62
CA LYS A 614 35.08 21.70 6.70
C LYS A 614 34.11 22.88 6.89
N ALA A 615 34.59 24.12 6.73
CA ALA A 615 33.78 25.33 6.88
C ALA A 615 32.73 25.45 5.76
N GLU A 616 33.09 25.15 4.50
CA GLU A 616 32.16 25.12 3.37
C GLU A 616 31.09 24.04 3.56
N ILE A 617 31.48 22.80 3.95
CA ILE A 617 30.57 21.70 4.24
C ILE A 617 29.59 22.12 5.33
N GLN A 618 30.09 22.69 6.43
CA GLN A 618 29.26 23.17 7.53
C GLN A 618 28.24 24.21 7.06
N THR A 619 28.71 25.22 6.32
CA THR A 619 27.84 26.29 5.81
C THR A 619 26.76 25.73 4.86
N ALA A 620 27.13 24.80 3.98
CA ALA A 620 26.19 24.19 3.04
C ALA A 620 25.13 23.34 3.75
N PHE A 621 25.51 22.55 4.75
CA PHE A 621 24.55 21.79 5.57
C PHE A 621 23.68 22.70 6.46
N ASP A 622 24.24 23.77 7.04
CA ASP A 622 23.48 24.76 7.81
C ASP A 622 22.44 25.47 6.91
N LYS A 623 22.81 25.77 5.65
CA LYS A 623 21.89 26.30 4.65
C LYS A 623 20.77 25.29 4.33
N LEU A 624 21.12 24.04 4.08
CA LEU A 624 20.16 22.97 3.83
C LEU A 624 19.21 22.79 5.03
N GLN A 625 19.72 22.88 6.27
CA GLN A 625 18.91 22.82 7.47
C GLN A 625 17.97 24.02 7.62
N ASN A 626 18.44 25.23 7.34
CA ASN A 626 17.63 26.44 7.47
C ASN A 626 16.52 26.49 6.42
N GLU A 627 16.81 26.14 5.17
CA GLU A 627 15.80 26.02 4.12
C GLU A 627 14.71 25.01 4.49
N ASN A 628 15.08 23.87 5.09
CA ASN A 628 14.11 22.89 5.57
C ASN A 628 13.35 23.39 6.82
N ALA A 629 13.98 24.17 7.70
CA ALA A 629 13.33 24.75 8.88
C ALA A 629 12.34 25.86 8.50
N GLU A 630 12.64 26.68 7.50
CA GLU A 630 11.72 27.70 6.98
C GLU A 630 10.49 27.09 6.28
N MET A 631 10.63 25.91 5.69
CA MET A 631 9.49 25.14 5.17
C MET A 631 8.57 24.60 6.29
N ILE A 632 9.04 24.49 7.52
CA ILE A 632 8.23 24.09 8.70
C ILE A 632 7.50 25.33 9.24
N ASN A 633 6.47 25.76 8.51
CA ASN A 633 5.66 26.88 8.94
C ASN A 633 4.74 26.44 10.10
N GLU A 634 5.00 26.92 11.33
CA GLU A 634 4.21 26.63 12.54
C GLU A 634 2.70 26.83 12.32
N LYS A 635 2.37 27.83 11.50
CA LYS A 635 0.98 28.15 11.13
C LYS A 635 0.32 27.08 10.24
N MET A 636 1.12 26.35 9.42
CA MET A 636 0.63 25.25 8.61
C MET A 636 0.37 24.02 9.46
N ARG A 637 1.18 23.79 10.48
CA ARG A 637 1.02 22.75 11.49
C ARG A 637 -0.29 22.88 12.27
N GLU A 638 -0.60 24.10 12.71
CA GLU A 638 -1.91 24.40 13.34
C GLU A 638 -3.08 24.18 12.37
N THR A 639 -2.88 24.47 11.08
CA THR A 639 -3.91 24.28 10.06
C THR A 639 -4.16 22.79 9.79
N GLU A 640 -3.09 22.01 9.69
CA GLU A 640 -3.16 20.55 9.52
C GLU A 640 -3.85 19.91 10.72
N GLN A 641 -3.45 20.29 11.92
CA GLN A 641 -4.03 19.84 13.18
C GLN A 641 -5.53 20.12 13.22
N LYS A 642 -5.95 21.33 12.89
CA LYS A 642 -7.37 21.74 12.88
C LYS A 642 -8.21 21.04 11.81
N LEU A 643 -7.61 20.70 10.66
CA LEU A 643 -8.34 20.13 9.53
C LEU A 643 -8.39 18.60 9.53
N LEU A 644 -7.31 17.94 9.92
CA LEU A 644 -7.14 16.50 9.75
C LEU A 644 -7.15 15.72 11.06
N GLU A 645 -6.95 16.38 12.21
CA GLU A 645 -6.97 15.69 13.49
C GLU A 645 -8.39 15.71 14.07
N HIS A 646 -8.98 14.54 14.12
CA HIS A 646 -10.29 14.31 14.73
C HIS A 646 -10.14 13.28 15.82
N PHE A 647 -9.80 13.71 17.01
CA PHE A 647 -9.80 12.82 18.14
C PHE A 647 -10.99 13.13 19.05
N ASP A 648 -11.97 12.22 19.03
CA ASP A 648 -13.11 12.22 19.96
C ASP A 648 -13.16 10.88 20.68
N GLU A 649 -13.65 10.89 21.92
CA GLU A 649 -14.00 9.67 22.67
C GLU A 649 -14.95 8.74 21.88
N GLU A 650 -15.71 9.30 20.94
CA GLU A 650 -16.55 8.53 20.01
C GLU A 650 -15.75 7.61 19.09
N VAL A 651 -14.60 8.05 18.60
CA VAL A 651 -13.72 7.22 17.75
C VAL A 651 -13.21 6.01 18.55
N GLN A 652 -12.76 6.19 19.79
CA GLN A 652 -12.31 5.07 20.63
C GLN A 652 -13.44 4.06 20.88
N LYS A 653 -14.64 4.53 21.23
CA LYS A 653 -15.81 3.65 21.44
C LYS A 653 -16.18 2.89 20.17
N ARG A 654 -16.14 3.56 19.02
CA ARG A 654 -16.40 2.95 17.71
C ARG A 654 -15.37 1.85 17.41
N LEU A 655 -14.07 2.12 17.61
CA LEU A 655 -13.02 1.15 17.38
C LEU A 655 -13.10 -0.07 18.31
N GLN A 656 -13.47 0.14 19.58
CA GLN A 656 -13.75 -0.97 20.50
C GLN A 656 -14.93 -1.82 20.04
N GLY A 657 -16.02 -1.19 19.63
CA GLY A 657 -17.18 -1.89 19.08
C GLY A 657 -16.85 -2.73 17.82
N ILE A 658 -16.01 -2.18 16.92
CA ILE A 658 -15.52 -2.89 15.74
C ILE A 658 -14.69 -4.12 16.15
N SER A 659 -13.83 -4.00 17.16
CA SER A 659 -12.99 -5.11 17.63
C SER A 659 -13.83 -6.30 18.15
N GLU A 660 -14.84 -6.02 18.95
CA GLU A 660 -15.75 -7.05 19.50
C GLU A 660 -16.54 -7.73 18.39
N GLN A 661 -17.16 -6.95 17.50
CA GLN A 661 -17.93 -7.46 16.36
C GLN A 661 -17.09 -8.30 15.42
N THR A 662 -15.85 -7.89 15.14
CA THR A 662 -14.94 -8.58 14.22
C THR A 662 -14.69 -10.03 14.64
N ASN A 663 -14.40 -10.25 15.90
CA ASN A 663 -14.15 -11.61 16.44
C ASN A 663 -15.40 -12.50 16.33
N ASP A 664 -16.57 -11.97 16.66
CA ASP A 664 -17.83 -12.70 16.59
C ASP A 664 -18.16 -13.09 15.15
N ILE A 665 -17.99 -12.17 14.21
CA ILE A 665 -18.23 -12.38 12.78
C ILE A 665 -17.26 -13.41 12.21
N LYS A 666 -15.97 -13.26 12.50
CA LYS A 666 -14.93 -14.20 12.06
C LYS A 666 -15.24 -15.62 12.54
N ASN A 667 -15.56 -15.77 13.84
CA ASN A 667 -15.93 -17.06 14.42
C ASN A 667 -17.19 -17.66 13.78
N LYS A 668 -18.20 -16.85 13.49
CA LYS A 668 -19.43 -17.25 12.80
C LYS A 668 -19.12 -17.79 11.40
N TYR A 669 -18.36 -17.07 10.58
CA TYR A 669 -18.03 -17.51 9.22
C TYR A 669 -17.10 -18.73 9.21
N ILE A 670 -16.13 -18.82 10.09
CA ILE A 670 -15.27 -20.01 10.26
C ILE A 670 -16.12 -21.22 10.64
N SER A 671 -17.05 -21.07 11.58
CA SER A 671 -17.94 -22.14 12.00
C SER A 671 -18.82 -22.63 10.85
N LEU A 672 -19.42 -21.72 10.07
CA LEU A 672 -20.22 -22.07 8.90
C LEU A 672 -19.39 -22.80 7.83
N LEU A 673 -18.19 -22.30 7.54
CA LEU A 673 -17.28 -22.92 6.57
C LEU A 673 -16.90 -24.33 7.00
N MET A 674 -16.55 -24.54 8.27
CA MET A 674 -16.16 -25.85 8.78
C MET A 674 -17.32 -26.83 8.82
N GLN A 675 -18.54 -26.40 9.21
CA GLN A 675 -19.74 -27.23 9.17
C GLN A 675 -20.03 -27.70 7.75
N LEU A 676 -19.98 -26.80 6.77
CA LEU A 676 -20.18 -27.14 5.37
C LEU A 676 -19.12 -28.13 4.89
N THR A 677 -17.85 -27.85 5.15
CA THR A 677 -16.72 -28.69 4.75
C THR A 677 -16.80 -30.08 5.37
N GLN A 678 -17.10 -30.14 6.65
CA GLN A 678 -17.27 -31.43 7.35
C GLN A 678 -18.42 -32.27 6.76
N SER A 679 -19.50 -31.61 6.31
CA SER A 679 -20.61 -32.32 5.66
C SER A 679 -20.23 -32.84 4.28
N GLU A 680 -19.60 -31.98 3.44
CA GLU A 680 -19.29 -32.31 2.04
C GLU A 680 -18.09 -33.24 1.89
N LEU A 681 -17.11 -33.17 2.82
CA LEU A 681 -15.86 -33.96 2.77
C LEU A 681 -15.83 -35.11 3.82
N ALA A 682 -16.92 -35.45 4.46
CA ALA A 682 -16.96 -36.47 5.53
C ALA A 682 -16.35 -37.83 5.13
N ASN A 683 -16.47 -38.23 3.87
CA ASN A 683 -15.97 -39.52 3.36
C ASN A 683 -14.53 -39.41 2.78
N TYR A 684 -13.96 -38.20 2.67
CA TYR A 684 -12.72 -37.91 1.98
C TYR A 684 -11.65 -37.34 2.90
N ALA A 685 -12.04 -36.87 4.10
CA ALA A 685 -11.15 -36.18 5.03
C ALA A 685 -11.34 -36.66 6.47
N GLU A 686 -10.28 -36.61 7.26
CA GLU A 686 -10.29 -36.79 8.71
C GLU A 686 -10.25 -35.45 9.40
N PHE A 687 -11.18 -35.20 10.32
CA PHE A 687 -11.35 -33.92 11.03
C PHE A 687 -10.89 -34.05 12.49
N ASP A 688 -10.29 -32.98 13.00
CA ASP A 688 -9.91 -32.80 14.41
C ASP A 688 -10.23 -31.36 14.90
N SER A 689 -9.75 -30.99 16.10
CA SER A 689 -10.07 -29.71 16.72
C SER A 689 -9.41 -28.50 16.04
N GLU A 690 -8.32 -28.70 15.26
CA GLU A 690 -7.56 -27.64 14.64
C GLU A 690 -7.82 -27.50 13.14
N GLY A 691 -8.47 -28.50 12.53
CA GLY A 691 -8.75 -28.51 11.10
C GLY A 691 -9.10 -29.90 10.55
N PHE A 692 -8.53 -30.26 9.40
CA PHE A 692 -8.75 -31.58 8.79
C PHE A 692 -7.60 -31.98 7.85
N THR A 693 -7.50 -33.29 7.58
CA THR A 693 -6.60 -33.83 6.57
C THR A 693 -7.37 -34.44 5.42
N LEU A 694 -7.27 -33.85 4.22
CA LEU A 694 -7.88 -34.39 3.00
C LEU A 694 -7.02 -35.55 2.48
N LYS A 695 -7.58 -36.78 2.54
CA LYS A 695 -6.89 -38.02 2.13
C LYS A 695 -7.23 -38.45 0.72
N GLN A 696 -8.40 -38.12 0.24
CA GLN A 696 -8.88 -38.47 -1.10
C GLN A 696 -9.60 -37.29 -1.72
N LEU A 697 -9.49 -37.15 -3.03
CA LEU A 697 -10.24 -36.14 -3.76
C LEU A 697 -11.66 -36.62 -4.07
N PRO A 698 -12.68 -35.80 -3.79
CA PRO A 698 -14.02 -36.01 -4.33
C PRO A 698 -14.01 -36.01 -5.88
N ASP A 699 -15.03 -36.62 -6.48
CA ASP A 699 -15.13 -36.73 -7.95
C ASP A 699 -15.11 -35.39 -8.67
N TYR A 700 -15.71 -34.34 -8.10
CA TYR A 700 -15.73 -32.97 -8.65
C TYR A 700 -14.38 -32.25 -8.56
N LEU A 701 -13.38 -32.82 -7.87
CA LEU A 701 -12.01 -32.31 -7.76
C LEU A 701 -10.98 -33.22 -8.46
N THR A 702 -11.42 -34.20 -9.24
CA THR A 702 -10.54 -35.16 -9.92
C THR A 702 -9.49 -34.42 -10.78
N GLY A 703 -8.23 -34.77 -10.61
CA GLY A 703 -7.08 -34.14 -11.32
C GLY A 703 -6.40 -32.99 -10.57
N LYS A 704 -6.94 -32.50 -9.45
CA LYS A 704 -6.34 -31.43 -8.62
C LYS A 704 -5.56 -32.04 -7.44
N THR A 705 -4.58 -32.90 -7.70
CA THR A 705 -3.82 -33.64 -6.68
C THR A 705 -3.03 -32.75 -5.72
N ASN A 706 -2.77 -31.51 -6.08
CA ASN A 706 -2.16 -30.48 -5.24
C ASN A 706 -3.04 -30.03 -4.06
N LEU A 707 -4.30 -30.48 -3.99
CA LEU A 707 -5.20 -30.16 -2.89
C LEU A 707 -5.20 -31.22 -1.77
N LEU A 708 -4.47 -32.34 -1.92
CA LEU A 708 -4.34 -33.34 -0.84
C LEU A 708 -3.39 -32.81 0.24
N GLY A 709 -3.73 -33.02 1.51
CA GLY A 709 -2.90 -32.63 2.63
C GLY A 709 -3.63 -32.19 3.87
N ARG A 710 -2.89 -31.59 4.80
CA ARG A 710 -3.40 -31.05 6.06
C ARG A 710 -3.93 -29.62 5.85
N TYR A 711 -5.08 -29.34 6.41
CA TYR A 711 -5.73 -28.02 6.44
C TYR A 711 -5.96 -27.59 7.89
N VAL A 712 -5.58 -26.33 8.20
CA VAL A 712 -5.77 -25.73 9.53
C VAL A 712 -6.56 -24.43 9.42
N LEU A 713 -7.24 -24.06 10.48
CA LEU A 713 -7.97 -22.79 10.56
C LEU A 713 -7.00 -21.61 10.64
N PRO A 714 -7.40 -20.39 10.24
CA PRO A 714 -6.53 -19.22 10.18
C PRO A 714 -5.81 -18.88 11.50
N ASP A 715 -6.44 -19.17 12.64
CA ASP A 715 -5.91 -18.87 13.98
C ASP A 715 -5.06 -20.01 14.57
N SER A 716 -4.92 -21.14 13.88
CA SER A 716 -4.14 -22.29 14.33
C SER A 716 -2.68 -22.18 13.89
N GLN A 717 -1.74 -22.38 14.81
CA GLN A 717 -0.31 -22.43 14.49
C GLN A 717 0.06 -23.83 13.98
N GLY A 718 0.17 -23.99 12.68
CA GLY A 718 0.65 -25.24 12.05
C GLY A 718 1.69 -24.96 10.97
N ALA A 719 2.94 -25.44 11.17
CA ALA A 719 4.04 -25.13 10.26
C ALA A 719 3.95 -25.83 8.89
N GLU A 720 3.14 -26.90 8.74
CA GLU A 720 3.12 -27.80 7.59
C GLU A 720 1.72 -28.09 7.07
N ALA A 721 0.85 -27.06 7.01
CA ALA A 721 -0.54 -27.23 6.59
C ALA A 721 -1.00 -26.09 5.69
N TYR A 722 -2.03 -26.35 4.88
CA TYR A 722 -2.75 -25.33 4.15
C TYR A 722 -3.64 -24.51 5.11
N THR A 723 -3.66 -23.21 4.99
CA THR A 723 -4.61 -22.38 5.74
C THR A 723 -5.99 -22.47 5.06
N TYR A 724 -6.98 -22.99 5.76
CA TYR A 724 -8.34 -23.15 5.23
C TYR A 724 -9.16 -21.88 5.40
N ARG A 725 -9.52 -21.26 4.29
CA ARG A 725 -10.22 -19.98 4.20
C ARG A 725 -11.23 -20.01 3.05
N ILE A 726 -12.15 -19.04 3.01
CA ILE A 726 -13.24 -19.02 2.01
C ILE A 726 -12.69 -18.92 0.59
N SER A 727 -11.62 -18.11 0.36
CA SER A 727 -10.99 -17.94 -0.97
C SER A 727 -10.11 -19.12 -1.40
N HIS A 728 -9.81 -20.09 -0.50
CA HIS A 728 -9.00 -21.24 -0.86
C HIS A 728 -9.68 -22.09 -1.96
N PRO A 729 -8.95 -22.59 -2.98
CA PRO A 729 -9.54 -23.35 -4.08
C PRO A 729 -10.38 -24.56 -3.64
N LEU A 730 -10.00 -25.24 -2.56
CA LEU A 730 -10.79 -26.34 -1.99
C LEU A 730 -12.11 -25.82 -1.38
N ALA A 731 -12.06 -24.72 -0.62
CA ALA A 731 -13.25 -24.13 -0.01
C ALA A 731 -14.21 -23.61 -1.07
N GLN A 732 -13.70 -22.94 -2.09
CA GLN A 732 -14.51 -22.47 -3.22
C GLN A 732 -15.21 -23.63 -3.95
N ALA A 733 -14.51 -24.74 -4.16
CA ALA A 733 -15.10 -25.92 -4.79
C ALA A 733 -16.18 -26.58 -3.90
N VAL A 734 -15.93 -26.63 -2.59
CA VAL A 734 -16.93 -27.14 -1.62
C VAL A 734 -18.16 -26.25 -1.59
N ILE A 735 -17.99 -24.93 -1.55
CA ILE A 735 -19.11 -23.98 -1.56
C ILE A 735 -19.87 -24.06 -2.88
N GLU A 736 -19.19 -24.15 -4.01
CA GLU A 736 -19.82 -24.26 -5.33
C GLU A 736 -20.60 -25.56 -5.46
N GLN A 737 -20.04 -26.69 -5.02
CA GLN A 737 -20.72 -27.97 -4.99
C GLN A 737 -22.01 -27.91 -4.15
N ALA A 738 -21.94 -27.34 -2.95
CA ALA A 738 -23.07 -27.21 -2.04
C ALA A 738 -24.16 -26.25 -2.58
N ARG A 739 -23.75 -25.16 -3.24
CA ARG A 739 -24.71 -24.25 -3.92
C ARG A 739 -25.52 -24.95 -5.01
N ASN A 740 -24.90 -25.90 -5.71
CA ASN A 740 -25.49 -26.62 -6.82
C ASN A 740 -26.26 -27.91 -6.38
N HIS A 741 -26.42 -28.14 -5.07
CA HIS A 741 -27.22 -29.26 -4.62
C HIS A 741 -28.67 -29.16 -5.13
N GLN A 742 -29.18 -30.26 -5.60
CA GLN A 742 -30.61 -30.40 -5.84
C GLN A 742 -31.34 -30.53 -4.50
N CYS A 743 -32.21 -29.60 -4.20
CA CYS A 743 -32.97 -29.50 -2.97
C CYS A 743 -34.46 -29.75 -3.30
N PRO A 744 -34.87 -31.01 -3.57
CA PRO A 744 -36.27 -31.31 -3.81
C PRO A 744 -37.10 -31.06 -2.55
N PRO A 745 -38.41 -30.82 -2.66
CA PRO A 745 -39.27 -30.69 -1.52
C PRO A 745 -39.06 -31.84 -0.51
N ALA A 746 -38.87 -31.48 0.76
CA ALA A 746 -38.53 -32.45 1.80
C ALA A 746 -39.13 -32.07 3.16
N LYS A 747 -39.28 -33.06 4.05
CA LYS A 747 -39.53 -32.82 5.46
C LYS A 747 -38.18 -32.85 6.21
N LEU A 748 -37.84 -31.77 6.91
CA LEU A 748 -36.71 -31.70 7.80
C LEU A 748 -37.18 -31.80 9.26
N THR A 749 -36.68 -32.80 9.96
CA THR A 749 -36.88 -32.94 11.41
C THR A 749 -35.66 -32.40 12.13
N PHE A 750 -35.82 -31.25 12.78
CA PHE A 750 -34.78 -30.57 13.54
C PHE A 750 -34.74 -31.09 14.98
N ASP A 751 -33.54 -31.44 15.44
CA ASP A 751 -33.30 -31.93 16.81
C ASP A 751 -32.73 -30.83 17.68
N TYR A 752 -33.58 -30.24 18.55
CA TYR A 752 -33.21 -29.16 19.45
C TYR A 752 -32.20 -29.62 20.52
N ASP A 753 -32.40 -30.83 21.09
CA ASP A 753 -31.57 -31.32 22.17
C ASP A 753 -30.15 -31.68 21.68
N ALA A 754 -30.03 -32.17 20.45
CA ALA A 754 -28.73 -32.47 19.83
C ALA A 754 -27.89 -31.23 19.50
N TYR A 755 -28.47 -30.01 19.48
CA TYR A 755 -27.72 -28.76 19.24
C TYR A 755 -26.78 -28.39 20.39
N GLY A 756 -27.13 -28.84 21.63
CA GLY A 756 -26.27 -28.64 22.82
C GLY A 756 -26.15 -27.19 23.32
N LYS A 757 -26.86 -26.24 22.71
CA LYS A 757 -26.94 -24.82 23.15
C LYS A 757 -28.40 -24.42 23.27
N LYS A 758 -28.70 -23.58 24.30
CA LYS A 758 -30.05 -23.06 24.48
C LYS A 758 -30.36 -21.92 23.55
N VAL A 759 -31.39 -22.01 22.72
CA VAL A 759 -31.91 -20.96 21.84
C VAL A 759 -33.30 -20.59 22.33
N SER A 760 -33.40 -19.66 23.26
CA SER A 760 -34.61 -19.29 23.99
C SER A 760 -35.82 -18.98 23.09
N THR A 761 -35.57 -18.34 21.92
CA THR A 761 -36.64 -18.00 20.97
C THR A 761 -37.22 -19.23 20.28
N LEU A 762 -36.47 -20.30 20.08
CA LEU A 762 -36.95 -21.54 19.45
C LEU A 762 -37.66 -22.53 20.45
N GLU A 763 -37.50 -22.32 21.76
CA GLU A 763 -38.16 -23.19 22.76
C GLU A 763 -39.67 -23.19 22.61
N SER A 764 -40.29 -22.09 22.23
CA SER A 764 -41.74 -21.94 22.03
C SER A 764 -42.27 -22.73 20.82
N TYR A 765 -41.40 -23.17 19.94
CA TYR A 765 -41.72 -23.93 18.73
C TYR A 765 -41.43 -25.41 18.88
N ARG A 766 -40.93 -25.86 20.03
CA ARG A 766 -40.67 -27.29 20.31
C ARG A 766 -41.96 -28.12 20.23
N GLY A 767 -41.90 -29.22 19.50
CA GLY A 767 -43.04 -30.07 19.21
C GLY A 767 -43.98 -29.51 18.12
N LYS A 768 -43.67 -28.33 17.56
CA LYS A 768 -44.45 -27.79 16.43
C LYS A 768 -43.82 -28.23 15.11
N LYS A 769 -44.65 -28.19 14.06
CA LYS A 769 -44.30 -28.45 12.66
C LYS A 769 -44.92 -27.39 11.78
N GLY A 770 -44.40 -27.26 10.57
CA GLY A 770 -44.83 -26.21 9.64
C GLY A 770 -44.10 -26.24 8.32
N GLN A 771 -44.09 -25.11 7.63
CA GLN A 771 -43.40 -24.93 6.35
C GLN A 771 -42.32 -23.87 6.45
N LEU A 772 -41.23 -23.99 5.68
CA LEU A 772 -40.15 -22.99 5.55
C LEU A 772 -39.72 -22.90 4.08
N THR A 773 -39.52 -21.70 3.62
CA THR A 773 -38.93 -21.43 2.30
C THR A 773 -37.71 -20.54 2.39
N VAL A 774 -36.80 -20.70 1.43
CA VAL A 774 -35.61 -19.84 1.26
C VAL A 774 -35.57 -19.31 -0.15
N HIS A 775 -35.51 -17.99 -0.27
CA HIS A 775 -35.37 -17.27 -1.53
C HIS A 775 -34.08 -16.49 -1.56
N LEU A 776 -33.47 -16.41 -2.73
CA LEU A 776 -32.33 -15.52 -3.01
C LEU A 776 -32.85 -14.30 -3.74
N LEU A 777 -32.79 -13.15 -3.07
CA LEU A 777 -33.08 -11.85 -3.64
C LEU A 777 -31.79 -11.22 -4.16
N THR A 778 -31.76 -10.84 -5.44
CA THR A 778 -30.64 -10.14 -6.06
C THR A 778 -31.07 -8.74 -6.50
N LEU A 779 -30.43 -7.71 -5.92
CA LEU A 779 -30.60 -6.31 -6.27
C LEU A 779 -29.37 -5.89 -7.08
N GLN A 780 -29.55 -5.58 -8.34
CA GLN A 780 -28.48 -5.23 -9.25
C GLN A 780 -28.66 -3.82 -9.78
N SER A 781 -27.69 -2.95 -9.50
CA SER A 781 -27.54 -1.64 -10.12
C SER A 781 -26.26 -1.60 -10.98
N THR A 782 -25.99 -0.49 -11.66
CA THR A 782 -24.76 -0.32 -12.45
C THR A 782 -23.51 -0.21 -11.57
N VAL A 783 -23.65 0.14 -10.30
CA VAL A 783 -22.56 0.38 -9.34
C VAL A 783 -22.35 -0.76 -8.37
N GLN A 784 -23.40 -1.51 -8.05
CA GLN A 784 -23.39 -2.53 -7.02
C GLN A 784 -24.36 -3.67 -7.32
N THR A 785 -23.96 -4.89 -6.94
CA THR A 785 -24.87 -6.05 -6.87
C THR A 785 -24.93 -6.49 -5.41
N GLU A 786 -26.13 -6.70 -4.91
CA GLU A 786 -26.39 -7.12 -3.54
C GLU A 786 -27.29 -8.36 -3.56
N GLN A 787 -26.94 -9.36 -2.75
CA GLN A 787 -27.69 -10.60 -2.62
C GLN A 787 -28.10 -10.81 -1.17
N GLN A 788 -29.37 -11.11 -0.95
CA GLN A 788 -29.92 -11.38 0.36
C GLN A 788 -30.70 -12.69 0.35
N LEU A 789 -30.55 -13.47 1.41
CA LEU A 789 -31.36 -14.66 1.61
C LEU A 789 -32.58 -14.27 2.44
N ILE A 790 -33.78 -14.49 1.87
CA ILE A 790 -35.05 -14.29 2.55
C ILE A 790 -35.51 -15.68 3.00
N VAL A 791 -35.60 -15.83 4.32
CA VAL A 791 -36.12 -17.08 4.94
C VAL A 791 -37.43 -16.75 5.62
N SER A 792 -38.48 -17.46 5.23
CA SER A 792 -39.79 -17.35 5.86
C SER A 792 -40.23 -18.72 6.38
N ALA A 793 -40.87 -18.78 7.55
CA ALA A 793 -41.38 -19.99 8.14
C ALA A 793 -42.70 -19.74 8.87
N CYS A 794 -43.62 -20.71 8.76
CA CYS A 794 -44.85 -20.73 9.53
C CYS A 794 -45.07 -22.08 10.15
N THR A 795 -45.88 -22.12 11.22
CA THR A 795 -46.40 -23.36 11.81
C THR A 795 -47.58 -23.90 10.97
N GLU A 796 -47.96 -25.15 11.15
CA GLU A 796 -49.15 -25.76 10.49
C GLU A 796 -50.45 -25.01 10.81
N ASN A 797 -50.50 -24.31 11.95
CA ASN A 797 -51.64 -23.50 12.36
C ASN A 797 -51.67 -22.10 11.74
N GLY A 798 -50.69 -21.76 10.89
CA GLY A 798 -50.57 -20.47 10.26
C GLY A 798 -49.90 -19.38 11.13
N GLU A 799 -49.24 -19.73 12.24
CA GLU A 799 -48.45 -18.80 13.04
C GLU A 799 -47.08 -18.58 12.38
N LEU A 800 -46.76 -17.35 12.03
CA LEU A 800 -45.44 -16.98 11.45
C LEU A 800 -44.34 -17.02 12.52
N LEU A 801 -43.16 -17.52 12.17
CA LEU A 801 -41.95 -17.38 12.97
C LEU A 801 -41.42 -15.99 12.78
N GLN A 802 -41.09 -15.32 13.90
CA GLN A 802 -40.68 -13.92 13.90
C GLN A 802 -39.19 -13.77 13.72
N ASP A 803 -38.78 -12.58 13.28
CA ASP A 803 -37.42 -12.13 13.14
C ASP A 803 -36.51 -13.14 12.41
N ASP A 804 -35.38 -13.51 13.04
CA ASP A 804 -34.37 -14.46 12.54
C ASP A 804 -34.60 -15.93 13.00
N ASP A 805 -35.74 -16.24 13.63
CA ASP A 805 -36.05 -17.59 14.10
C ASP A 805 -36.11 -18.62 12.96
N PRO A 806 -36.64 -18.32 11.75
CA PRO A 806 -36.53 -19.20 10.60
C PRO A 806 -35.08 -19.57 10.24
N GLU A 807 -34.15 -18.58 10.31
CA GLU A 807 -32.73 -18.83 10.04
C GLU A 807 -32.06 -19.65 11.15
N LYS A 808 -32.49 -19.47 12.41
CA LYS A 808 -31.99 -20.24 13.54
C LYS A 808 -32.39 -21.73 13.44
N LEU A 809 -33.57 -22.03 12.91
CA LEU A 809 -33.99 -23.41 12.64
C LEU A 809 -33.01 -24.13 11.71
N LEU A 810 -32.61 -23.47 10.61
CA LEU A 810 -31.67 -24.03 9.64
C LEU A 810 -30.27 -24.34 10.21
N LYS A 811 -29.94 -23.80 11.40
CA LYS A 811 -28.67 -24.07 12.10
C LYS A 811 -28.71 -25.28 13.02
N LEU A 812 -29.90 -25.83 13.29
CA LEU A 812 -30.07 -27.02 14.15
C LEU A 812 -29.70 -28.30 13.41
N PRO A 813 -29.25 -29.35 14.11
CA PRO A 813 -29.11 -30.68 13.53
C PRO A 813 -30.44 -31.15 12.93
N ALA A 814 -30.41 -31.72 11.72
CA ALA A 814 -31.64 -32.15 11.05
C ALA A 814 -31.48 -33.44 10.26
N GLN A 815 -32.59 -34.18 10.12
CA GLN A 815 -32.74 -35.32 9.20
C GLN A 815 -33.74 -34.95 8.10
N SER A 816 -33.47 -35.37 6.87
CA SER A 816 -34.29 -35.04 5.70
C SER A 816 -34.98 -36.29 5.13
N ILE A 817 -36.24 -36.12 4.77
CA ILE A 817 -37.04 -37.12 4.06
C ILE A 817 -37.67 -36.44 2.84
N VAL A 818 -37.37 -36.91 1.64
CA VAL A 818 -37.89 -36.32 0.39
C VAL A 818 -39.40 -36.54 0.29
N LEU A 819 -40.11 -35.47 -0.08
CA LEU A 819 -41.55 -35.47 -0.29
C LEU A 819 -41.88 -35.37 -1.79
N PRO A 820 -43.07 -35.83 -2.24
CA PRO A 820 -43.49 -35.71 -3.64
C PRO A 820 -43.81 -34.28 -4.05
N GLY A 821 -43.99 -33.36 -3.11
CA GLY A 821 -44.25 -31.93 -3.31
C GLY A 821 -44.73 -31.29 -2.03
N VAL A 822 -44.51 -29.96 -1.92
CA VAL A 822 -45.02 -29.13 -0.82
C VAL A 822 -45.75 -27.96 -1.46
N SER A 823 -47.05 -27.78 -1.11
CA SER A 823 -47.80 -26.59 -1.55
C SER A 823 -47.71 -25.48 -0.50
N PRO A 824 -47.18 -24.31 -0.81
CA PRO A 824 -47.02 -23.21 0.15
C PRO A 824 -48.38 -22.67 0.61
N GLN A 825 -48.52 -22.35 1.90
CA GLN A 825 -49.71 -21.74 2.48
C GLN A 825 -49.81 -20.27 2.09
N LEU A 826 -51.01 -19.70 1.99
CA LEU A 826 -51.25 -18.29 1.60
C LEU A 826 -50.54 -17.29 2.51
N ILE A 827 -50.58 -17.50 3.83
CA ILE A 827 -49.92 -16.64 4.83
C ILE A 827 -48.40 -16.59 4.66
N PHE A 828 -47.84 -17.65 4.12
CA PHE A 828 -46.44 -17.80 3.84
C PHE A 828 -46.01 -16.92 2.66
N ILE A 829 -46.84 -16.78 1.64
CA ILE A 829 -46.61 -15.93 0.49
C ILE A 829 -46.68 -14.44 0.90
N GLU A 830 -47.57 -14.08 1.82
CA GLU A 830 -47.70 -12.74 2.36
C GLU A 830 -46.50 -12.34 3.20
N ASP A 831 -45.99 -13.21 4.10
CA ASP A 831 -44.78 -12.94 4.89
C ASP A 831 -43.53 -12.80 4.00
N LEU A 832 -43.39 -13.67 3.00
CA LEU A 832 -42.30 -13.57 2.03
C LEU A 832 -42.33 -12.24 1.29
N ALA A 833 -43.50 -11.77 0.86
CA ALA A 833 -43.68 -10.51 0.21
C ALA A 833 -43.32 -9.34 1.15
N GLN A 834 -43.67 -9.40 2.42
CA GLN A 834 -43.35 -8.41 3.42
C GLN A 834 -41.83 -8.34 3.69
N ARG A 835 -41.18 -9.49 3.94
CA ARG A 835 -39.73 -9.55 4.15
C ARG A 835 -38.95 -9.07 2.94
N ARG A 836 -39.42 -9.36 1.73
CA ARG A 836 -38.87 -8.80 0.50
C ARG A 836 -38.98 -7.28 0.47
N GLU A 837 -40.16 -6.73 0.80
CA GLU A 837 -40.40 -5.30 0.83
C GLU A 837 -39.50 -4.61 1.89
N ASP A 838 -39.33 -5.22 3.07
CA ASP A 838 -38.44 -4.72 4.11
C ASP A 838 -36.97 -4.65 3.63
N CYS A 839 -36.49 -5.68 2.93
CA CYS A 839 -35.18 -5.68 2.31
C CYS A 839 -35.02 -4.58 1.25
N LEU A 840 -36.06 -4.37 0.42
CA LEU A 840 -36.07 -3.30 -0.59
C LEU A 840 -36.05 -1.92 0.05
N GLN A 841 -36.86 -1.68 1.09
CA GLN A 841 -36.91 -0.43 1.82
C GLN A 841 -35.57 -0.09 2.48
N LEU A 842 -34.89 -1.08 3.09
CA LEU A 842 -33.55 -0.90 3.65
C LEU A 842 -32.55 -0.48 2.57
N SER A 843 -32.55 -1.18 1.44
CA SER A 843 -31.67 -0.84 0.31
C SER A 843 -31.96 0.52 -0.29
N GLN A 844 -33.26 0.85 -0.47
CA GLN A 844 -33.70 2.15 -0.98
C GLN A 844 -33.35 3.30 -0.02
N SER A 845 -33.60 3.13 1.29
CA SER A 845 -33.25 4.15 2.30
C SER A 845 -31.75 4.44 2.32
N ARG A 846 -30.94 3.42 2.20
CA ARG A 846 -29.48 3.55 2.09
C ARG A 846 -29.06 4.25 0.80
N ASN A 847 -29.62 3.85 -0.34
CA ASN A 847 -29.35 4.48 -1.63
C ASN A 847 -29.81 5.93 -1.67
N MET A 848 -30.90 6.27 -1.01
CA MET A 848 -31.38 7.65 -0.85
C MET A 848 -30.38 8.48 -0.05
N ALA A 849 -29.83 7.94 1.04
CA ALA A 849 -28.80 8.63 1.82
C ALA A 849 -27.55 8.92 0.98
N TYR A 850 -27.12 7.97 0.14
CA TYR A 850 -26.01 8.18 -0.79
C TYR A 850 -26.33 9.24 -1.84
N PHE A 851 -27.54 9.18 -2.42
CA PHE A 851 -28.00 10.14 -3.39
C PHE A 851 -28.03 11.56 -2.80
N ASP A 852 -28.57 11.73 -1.60
CA ASP A 852 -28.63 13.01 -0.90
C ASP A 852 -27.24 13.57 -0.61
N GLN A 853 -26.31 12.70 -0.17
CA GLN A 853 -24.93 13.08 0.10
C GLN A 853 -24.21 13.57 -1.16
N GLU A 854 -24.36 12.85 -2.28
CA GLU A 854 -23.71 13.21 -3.54
C GLU A 854 -24.36 14.43 -4.19
N THR A 855 -25.69 14.55 -4.10
CA THR A 855 -26.41 15.73 -4.59
C THR A 855 -26.01 16.99 -3.81
N ALA A 856 -25.90 16.90 -2.48
CA ALA A 856 -25.40 18.01 -1.66
C ALA A 856 -23.97 18.40 -2.06
N ARG A 857 -23.09 17.43 -2.36
CA ARG A 857 -21.72 17.66 -2.83
C ARG A 857 -21.70 18.38 -4.17
N LEU A 858 -22.53 17.95 -5.13
CA LEU A 858 -22.63 18.57 -6.45
C LEU A 858 -23.20 19.99 -6.39
N ASN A 859 -24.15 20.24 -5.51
CA ASN A 859 -24.67 21.59 -5.25
C ASN A 859 -23.56 22.50 -4.68
N GLU A 860 -22.79 22.01 -3.69
CA GLU A 860 -21.66 22.76 -3.13
C GLU A 860 -20.58 23.07 -4.20
N TRP A 861 -20.32 22.14 -5.13
CA TRP A 861 -19.42 22.31 -6.26
C TRP A 861 -19.93 23.38 -7.23
N ALA A 862 -21.19 23.33 -7.61
CA ALA A 862 -21.82 24.31 -8.51
C ALA A 862 -21.80 25.71 -7.90
N ASP A 863 -22.16 25.83 -6.60
CA ASP A 863 -22.11 27.09 -5.86
C ASP A 863 -20.68 27.67 -5.80
N ASP A 864 -19.66 26.84 -5.61
CA ASP A 864 -18.27 27.30 -5.59
C ASP A 864 -17.86 27.93 -6.93
N LEU A 865 -18.26 27.33 -8.04
CA LEU A 865 -17.98 27.84 -9.39
C LEU A 865 -18.73 29.16 -9.64
N LYS A 866 -20.01 29.20 -9.33
CA LYS A 866 -20.85 30.41 -9.51
C LYS A 866 -20.33 31.61 -8.69
N ASN A 867 -20.04 31.38 -7.42
CA ASN A 867 -19.46 32.39 -6.54
C ASN A 867 -18.11 32.92 -7.07
N THR A 868 -17.33 32.10 -7.78
CA THR A 868 -16.08 32.55 -8.37
C THR A 868 -16.31 33.49 -9.55
N LEU A 869 -17.27 33.17 -10.42
CA LEU A 869 -17.65 34.02 -11.52
C LEU A 869 -18.12 35.40 -11.04
N GLU A 870 -18.92 35.43 -9.98
CA GLU A 870 -19.40 36.69 -9.37
C GLU A 870 -18.24 37.51 -8.79
N ARG A 871 -17.33 36.87 -8.05
CA ARG A 871 -16.14 37.54 -7.49
C ARG A 871 -15.17 38.06 -8.55
N GLU A 872 -15.04 37.38 -9.69
CA GLU A 872 -14.25 37.91 -10.80
C GLU A 872 -14.78 39.26 -11.32
N ILE A 873 -16.10 39.40 -11.35
CA ILE A 873 -16.74 40.65 -11.72
C ILE A 873 -16.51 41.74 -10.63
N GLU A 874 -16.64 41.37 -9.35
CA GLU A 874 -16.32 42.24 -8.22
C GLU A 874 -14.87 42.74 -8.26
N ARG A 875 -13.92 41.85 -8.48
CA ARG A 875 -12.48 42.20 -8.65
C ARG A 875 -12.25 43.14 -9.83
N THR A 876 -12.96 42.92 -10.93
CA THR A 876 -12.89 43.82 -12.08
C THR A 876 -13.47 45.20 -11.72
N ASP A 877 -14.57 45.26 -10.94
CA ASP A 877 -15.14 46.50 -10.43
C ASP A 877 -14.16 47.24 -9.48
N GLU A 878 -13.50 46.53 -8.57
CA GLU A 878 -12.44 47.10 -7.71
C GLU A 878 -11.27 47.67 -8.53
N GLN A 879 -10.80 46.92 -9.54
CA GLN A 879 -9.76 47.41 -10.44
C GLN A 879 -10.17 48.66 -11.21
N ILE A 880 -11.43 48.73 -11.63
CA ILE A 880 -11.97 49.96 -12.25
C ILE A 880 -11.96 51.12 -11.25
N GLN A 881 -12.32 50.92 -10.00
CA GLN A 881 -12.24 51.94 -8.96
C GLN A 881 -10.81 52.44 -8.72
N VAL A 882 -9.82 51.48 -8.65
CA VAL A 882 -8.42 51.83 -8.51
C VAL A 882 -7.91 52.62 -9.72
N ALA A 883 -8.26 52.17 -10.94
CA ALA A 883 -7.89 52.90 -12.15
C ALA A 883 -8.48 54.30 -12.21
N ARG A 884 -9.73 54.49 -11.75
CA ARG A 884 -10.38 55.81 -11.61
C ARG A 884 -9.66 56.70 -10.60
N LYS A 885 -9.31 56.17 -9.44
CA LYS A 885 -8.57 56.88 -8.40
C LYS A 885 -7.19 57.36 -8.93
N ASN A 886 -6.46 56.43 -9.59
CA ASN A 886 -5.17 56.73 -10.16
C ASN A 886 -5.23 57.71 -11.32
N THR A 887 -6.33 57.69 -12.11
CA THR A 887 -6.59 58.71 -13.15
C THR A 887 -6.75 60.12 -12.55
N LEU A 888 -7.32 60.22 -11.34
CA LEU A 888 -7.52 61.48 -10.64
C LEU A 888 -6.22 61.97 -9.95
N SER A 889 -5.36 61.08 -9.53
CA SER A 889 -4.11 61.38 -8.83
C SER A 889 -2.89 61.46 -9.76
N ALA A 890 -3.02 61.22 -11.07
CA ALA A 890 -1.94 61.25 -12.03
C ALA A 890 -1.34 62.68 -12.20
N GLU A 891 -0.03 62.78 -12.08
CA GLU A 891 0.72 64.04 -12.14
C GLU A 891 1.03 64.45 -13.58
N THR A 892 1.05 63.50 -14.53
CA THR A 892 1.31 63.74 -15.95
C THR A 892 0.13 63.41 -16.86
N VAL A 893 0.06 64.11 -17.99
CA VAL A 893 -0.99 63.86 -19.00
C VAL A 893 -0.84 62.48 -19.60
N GLN A 894 0.36 61.94 -19.72
CA GLN A 894 0.63 60.63 -20.26
C GLN A 894 0.09 59.53 -19.31
N GLU A 895 0.42 59.61 -18.03
CA GLU A 895 -0.11 58.69 -17.01
C GLU A 895 -1.65 58.72 -16.95
N LYS A 896 -2.21 59.89 -17.03
CA LYS A 896 -3.70 60.04 -17.03
C LYS A 896 -4.33 59.31 -18.21
N LEU A 897 -3.73 59.45 -19.40
CA LEU A 897 -4.18 58.75 -20.61
C LEU A 897 -4.06 57.23 -20.50
N ASP A 898 -2.93 56.75 -19.94
CA ASP A 898 -2.73 55.32 -19.77
C ASP A 898 -3.72 54.71 -18.77
N TRP A 899 -3.99 55.36 -17.63
CA TRP A 899 -4.98 54.92 -16.68
C TRP A 899 -6.40 54.99 -17.27
N GLN A 900 -6.73 56.00 -18.10
CA GLN A 900 -8.03 56.08 -18.81
C GLN A 900 -8.20 54.91 -19.81
N LYS A 901 -7.16 54.54 -20.55
CA LYS A 901 -7.20 53.39 -21.45
C LYS A 901 -7.40 52.09 -20.68
N GLN A 902 -6.70 51.91 -19.56
CA GLN A 902 -6.84 50.78 -18.69
C GLN A 902 -8.29 50.71 -18.12
N GLN A 903 -8.84 51.79 -17.65
CA GLN A 903 -10.23 51.88 -17.17
C GLN A 903 -11.20 51.44 -18.26
N GLN A 904 -11.06 51.96 -19.50
CA GLN A 904 -11.96 51.59 -20.60
C GLN A 904 -11.84 50.09 -20.96
N THR A 905 -10.64 49.52 -20.86
CA THR A 905 -10.44 48.11 -21.12
C THR A 905 -11.12 47.26 -20.06
N LEU A 906 -10.97 47.61 -18.78
CA LEU A 906 -11.62 46.93 -17.65
C LEU A 906 -13.14 47.06 -17.70
N GLU A 907 -13.68 48.22 -18.08
CA GLU A 907 -15.12 48.44 -18.26
C GLU A 907 -15.71 47.58 -19.39
N LYS A 908 -14.95 47.41 -20.49
CA LYS A 908 -15.33 46.48 -21.57
C LYS A 908 -15.27 45.03 -21.09
N GLN A 909 -14.25 44.64 -20.34
CA GLN A 909 -14.11 43.31 -19.76
C GLN A 909 -15.27 43.02 -18.81
N ARG A 910 -15.57 43.90 -17.86
CA ARG A 910 -16.71 43.78 -16.95
C ARG A 910 -18.07 43.61 -17.70
N LYS A 911 -18.26 44.39 -18.76
CA LYS A 911 -19.48 44.28 -19.55
C LYS A 911 -19.60 42.94 -20.26
N LYS A 912 -18.46 42.39 -20.71
CA LYS A 912 -18.40 41.05 -21.29
C LYS A 912 -18.67 40.00 -20.22
N GLN A 913 -18.00 40.01 -19.08
CA GLN A 913 -18.21 39.10 -17.94
C GLN A 913 -19.64 39.08 -17.45
N ARG A 914 -20.28 40.27 -17.33
CA ARG A 914 -21.72 40.37 -16.93
C ARG A 914 -22.69 39.82 -17.96
N ARG A 915 -22.35 39.83 -19.23
CA ARG A 915 -23.19 39.19 -20.26
C ARG A 915 -23.03 37.67 -20.25
N GLU A 916 -21.83 37.20 -20.04
CA GLU A 916 -21.50 35.78 -20.05
C GLU A 916 -21.82 35.10 -18.72
N LEU A 917 -22.06 35.90 -17.65
CA LEU A 917 -22.30 35.34 -16.31
C LEU A 917 -23.51 34.39 -16.28
N TYR A 918 -24.62 34.83 -16.84
CA TYR A 918 -25.85 34.03 -16.83
C TYR A 918 -25.71 32.77 -17.69
N ASP A 919 -25.10 32.91 -18.87
CA ASP A 919 -24.86 31.76 -19.76
C ASP A 919 -23.94 30.72 -19.09
N GLN A 920 -22.89 31.16 -18.37
CA GLN A 920 -21.98 30.29 -17.63
C GLN A 920 -22.62 29.67 -16.38
N GLN A 921 -23.46 30.43 -15.68
CA GLN A 921 -24.22 29.89 -14.53
C GLN A 921 -25.23 28.84 -14.98
N ASP A 922 -25.92 29.08 -16.09
CA ASP A 922 -26.85 28.10 -16.69
C ASP A 922 -26.11 26.84 -17.14
N GLU A 923 -24.92 26.97 -17.76
CA GLU A 923 -24.10 25.84 -18.13
C GLU A 923 -23.63 24.99 -16.93
N ILE A 924 -23.28 25.65 -15.82
CA ILE A 924 -22.93 24.97 -14.56
C ILE A 924 -24.14 24.21 -14.00
N ASP A 925 -25.33 24.82 -14.04
CA ASP A 925 -26.55 24.16 -13.59
C ASP A 925 -26.91 22.97 -14.48
N GLU A 926 -26.81 23.11 -15.79
CA GLU A 926 -27.02 21.99 -16.72
C GLU A 926 -26.03 20.83 -16.45
N GLN A 927 -24.74 21.13 -16.24
CA GLN A 927 -23.73 20.12 -15.88
C GLN A 927 -24.07 19.44 -14.55
N ARG A 928 -24.43 20.20 -13.51
CA ARG A 928 -24.84 19.65 -12.23
C ARG A 928 -26.06 18.74 -12.40
N ASP A 929 -27.10 19.20 -13.08
CA ASP A 929 -28.36 18.46 -13.27
C ASP A 929 -28.13 17.18 -14.09
N GLN A 930 -27.21 17.22 -15.07
CA GLN A 930 -26.83 16.02 -15.80
C GLN A 930 -26.10 15.00 -14.89
N LEU A 931 -25.19 15.47 -14.04
CA LEU A 931 -24.48 14.61 -13.08
C LEU A 931 -25.45 13.99 -12.06
N ILE A 932 -26.44 14.74 -11.59
CA ILE A 932 -27.50 14.22 -10.69
C ILE A 932 -28.31 13.13 -11.40
N LYS A 933 -28.69 13.32 -12.65
CA LYS A 933 -29.40 12.32 -13.45
C LYS A 933 -28.55 11.06 -13.66
N ASP A 934 -27.25 11.22 -13.88
CA ASP A 934 -26.33 10.09 -14.03
C ASP A 934 -26.22 9.28 -12.74
N ILE A 935 -26.22 9.94 -11.58
CA ILE A 935 -26.27 9.30 -10.26
C ILE A 935 -27.59 8.55 -10.08
N GLU A 936 -28.72 9.18 -10.37
CA GLU A 936 -30.06 8.57 -10.29
C GLU A 936 -30.13 7.30 -11.16
N ALA A 937 -29.70 7.40 -12.43
CA ALA A 937 -29.63 6.25 -13.33
C ALA A 937 -28.72 5.14 -12.83
N SER A 938 -27.64 5.49 -12.12
CA SER A 938 -26.68 4.51 -11.58
C SER A 938 -27.23 3.74 -10.39
N LEU A 939 -28.19 4.27 -9.66
CA LEU A 939 -28.85 3.66 -8.51
C LEU A 939 -30.10 2.86 -8.91
N GLU A 940 -30.58 2.99 -10.15
CA GLU A 940 -31.70 2.21 -10.64
C GLU A 940 -31.44 0.70 -10.49
N GLN A 941 -32.30 0.01 -9.73
CA GLN A 941 -32.10 -1.38 -9.36
C GLN A 941 -32.97 -2.29 -10.21
N LYS A 942 -32.37 -3.37 -10.71
CA LYS A 942 -33.08 -4.53 -11.25
C LYS A 942 -33.20 -5.58 -10.16
N LEU A 943 -34.42 -6.06 -10.00
CA LEU A 943 -34.77 -7.09 -9.04
C LEU A 943 -34.81 -8.45 -9.74
N ALA A 944 -34.14 -9.44 -9.16
CA ALA A 944 -34.30 -10.85 -9.49
C ALA A 944 -34.49 -11.64 -8.21
N GLU A 945 -35.44 -12.56 -8.22
CA GLU A 945 -35.77 -13.45 -7.10
C GLU A 945 -35.72 -14.89 -7.60
N GLU A 946 -35.07 -15.77 -6.84
CA GLU A 946 -34.93 -17.19 -7.10
C GLU A 946 -35.33 -17.97 -5.85
N GLU A 947 -36.32 -18.86 -5.97
CA GLU A 947 -36.67 -19.82 -4.92
C GLU A 947 -35.57 -20.88 -4.88
N LEU A 948 -34.88 -21.01 -3.75
CA LEU A 948 -33.85 -22.05 -3.58
C LEU A 948 -34.48 -23.39 -3.19
N PHE A 949 -35.36 -23.37 -2.21
CA PHE A 949 -36.14 -24.57 -1.81
C PHE A 949 -37.31 -24.22 -0.88
N VAL A 950 -38.27 -25.18 -0.83
CA VAL A 950 -39.37 -25.22 0.14
C VAL A 950 -39.33 -26.53 0.87
N ILE A 951 -39.49 -26.50 2.20
CA ILE A 951 -39.49 -27.68 3.07
C ILE A 951 -40.67 -27.66 4.05
N GLU A 952 -41.04 -28.84 4.49
CA GLU A 952 -41.76 -28.98 5.76
C GLU A 952 -40.75 -29.13 6.90
N TRP A 953 -41.03 -28.52 8.04
CA TRP A 953 -40.17 -28.62 9.21
C TRP A 953 -40.93 -29.16 10.42
N GLU A 954 -40.21 -29.88 11.27
CA GLU A 954 -40.66 -30.31 12.58
C GLU A 954 -39.52 -30.14 13.59
N LEU A 955 -39.79 -29.52 14.75
CA LEU A 955 -38.80 -29.29 15.81
C LEU A 955 -39.07 -30.28 16.96
N VAL A 956 -38.17 -31.23 17.19
CA VAL A 956 -38.27 -32.25 18.22
C VAL A 956 -37.33 -32.01 19.39
#